data_2275a92245ad124175744c9ea00f0ee5
#
_entry.id   2275a92245ad124175744c9ea00f0ee5
#
_cell.length_a   1.000
_cell.length_b   1.000
_cell.length_c   1.000
_cell.angle_alpha   90.00
_cell.angle_beta   90.00
_cell.angle_gamma   90.00
#
_symmetry.space_group_name_H-M   'P 1'
#
loop_
_entity.id
_entity.type
_entity.pdbx_description
1 polymer ?
#
loop_
_entity_poly.entity_id
_entity_poly.type
_entity_poly.pdbx_seq_one_letter_code
_entity_poly.pdbx_strand_id
1 'polypeptide(L)'
;MPLTWSEIRANAQAFAHDWAGVTSERAEAQTFWNEFFAVFGVQRRRVAVYEKTVSRLKHAGLGRIDVFWPGLMLAEHKSGGADLDAAFQQAADYFAGLADKELPRYVVVSDFQHFVLHDLEEGTQHLLTLKEFPRKIHLFGFIAGYHRQKLREQDPINVEAVQKMGDLHDLLKRDGYAGHALEVFLVRLLFCLFADDTGIFQPKDALQDLIENQTAEDGSDLGDELHRLFVVLNTPYDKRQKSLPEIFAAFPYVNGRLFEERLDPPVFSRAMRGLLLDLCGMNWGAISPAIFGAMFQAVIELDARDRRRQLGAHYTSEANILKLIGPLFMDALHAEFERVKANKNQLFEFQKKLSRLAFLDPACGCGNFLVISYRELRRLEIEVLRAAEKLGQRWGNVFQAITVDVDQFFGIEIEEFPAQVAQVAMWLTDHQMNIEASEVFGEPILRIPLVKSAHIRHGNALQLDWAEFVPPTRLNYILGNPPFVGKQHQSTEQKADLTAVTTGIHGAGVLDFVAGWYVKAARYLTAETNPFGQIVERAAPGRKKFKDVRFGKGEKVMHDMFLDAAEVEEKARRAVRCAFVSTNSIAQGEQVGVLWGWLLNQGIHIQFAHRTFKWQNEAPGKAAVHCVIVGFGAESSRQRRLFEYETVDGPPHEVKVESINPYLVDAAETILPSRRQPISNVPPIVFGSMPNDGGNLLLSDDEKRELLRSEPAAAKWIRPFIGADEFINRIPRWCLWLVDCPAAELKALPAVAERIAKVRQLRAASSRETTRELAATPTLFGETRQPQGSYILVPRHSSERRQFIPIGFLEAQTIAGDSNLVVPNASPYHFGVLTSTMHNAWVRYVAGRLKSDYRYSAQIVYNNFPWPTAPTGKQAADIEAAAQAVLDARAAEFARDATTTLATLYDPDLMPPALVRAHRELDRAVDAAYAADAKALEEKPKWATDGERVAFLFALYQRLTSLMA
;
A
#
# COMPACT_ATOMS: atom_id res chain seq x y z
N MET A 1 -9.78 -28.34 -30.76
CA MET A 1 -9.77 -26.88 -30.53
C MET A 1 -11.16 -26.46 -30.14
N PRO A 2 -11.35 -25.57 -29.18
CA PRO A 2 -12.65 -24.98 -28.90
C PRO A 2 -13.17 -24.27 -30.15
N LEU A 3 -14.48 -24.31 -30.39
CA LEU A 3 -15.13 -23.63 -31.49
C LEU A 3 -15.03 -22.10 -31.32
N THR A 4 -14.88 -21.40 -32.44
CA THR A 4 -14.97 -19.94 -32.46
C THR A 4 -16.39 -19.45 -32.17
N TRP A 5 -16.58 -18.24 -31.69
CA TRP A 5 -17.92 -17.64 -31.48
C TRP A 5 -18.73 -17.58 -32.78
N SER A 6 -18.08 -17.47 -33.95
CA SER A 6 -18.74 -17.52 -35.26
C SER A 6 -19.33 -18.90 -35.55
N GLU A 7 -18.58 -19.97 -35.28
CA GLU A 7 -19.05 -21.35 -35.41
C GLU A 7 -20.13 -21.66 -34.37
N ILE A 8 -19.93 -21.24 -33.08
CA ILE A 8 -20.94 -21.42 -32.04
C ILE A 8 -22.24 -20.70 -32.39
N ARG A 9 -22.20 -19.48 -32.94
CA ARG A 9 -23.40 -18.77 -33.41
C ARG A 9 -24.08 -19.46 -34.60
N ALA A 10 -23.32 -19.98 -35.58
CA ALA A 10 -23.86 -20.72 -36.70
C ALA A 10 -24.55 -22.01 -36.22
N ASN A 11 -23.90 -22.74 -35.31
CA ASN A 11 -24.46 -23.94 -34.70
C ASN A 11 -25.72 -23.62 -33.87
N ALA A 12 -25.72 -22.50 -33.12
CA ALA A 12 -26.88 -22.07 -32.37
C ALA A 12 -28.06 -21.67 -33.25
N GLN A 13 -27.81 -21.12 -34.45
CA GLN A 13 -28.87 -20.82 -35.44
C GLN A 13 -29.48 -22.09 -35.98
N ALA A 14 -28.69 -23.09 -36.33
CA ALA A 14 -29.16 -24.39 -36.74
C ALA A 14 -29.98 -25.07 -35.64
N PHE A 15 -29.44 -25.15 -34.42
CA PHE A 15 -30.12 -25.68 -33.26
C PHE A 15 -31.48 -25.01 -33.01
N ALA A 16 -31.53 -23.66 -33.00
CA ALA A 16 -32.78 -22.93 -32.82
C ALA A 16 -33.82 -23.17 -33.93
N HIS A 17 -33.37 -23.43 -35.14
CA HIS A 17 -34.24 -23.79 -36.27
C HIS A 17 -34.80 -25.19 -36.09
N ASP A 18 -33.96 -26.16 -35.77
CA ASP A 18 -34.32 -27.60 -35.72
C ASP A 18 -35.25 -27.91 -34.52
N TRP A 19 -35.12 -27.18 -33.43
CA TRP A 19 -35.94 -27.33 -32.23
C TRP A 19 -37.16 -26.41 -32.15
N ALA A 20 -37.43 -25.66 -33.23
CA ALA A 20 -38.60 -24.78 -33.28
C ALA A 20 -39.91 -25.58 -33.25
N GLY A 21 -40.76 -25.35 -32.24
CA GLY A 21 -42.07 -26.01 -32.15
C GLY A 21 -42.09 -27.40 -31.46
N VAL A 22 -40.95 -27.90 -31.03
CA VAL A 22 -40.89 -29.15 -30.22
C VAL A 22 -41.36 -28.90 -28.81
N THR A 23 -42.17 -29.79 -28.22
CA THR A 23 -42.77 -29.60 -26.89
C THR A 23 -42.81 -30.87 -26.02
N SER A 24 -42.36 -32.01 -26.51
CA SER A 24 -42.49 -33.31 -25.81
C SER A 24 -41.20 -33.71 -25.08
N GLU A 25 -41.19 -33.54 -23.75
CA GLU A 25 -40.06 -33.87 -22.87
C GLU A 25 -39.62 -35.34 -22.96
N ARG A 26 -40.56 -36.30 -22.84
CA ARG A 26 -40.25 -37.73 -22.74
C ARG A 26 -39.55 -38.31 -23.97
N ALA A 27 -39.80 -37.75 -25.12
CA ALA A 27 -39.24 -38.28 -26.36
C ALA A 27 -37.87 -37.65 -26.72
N GLU A 28 -37.68 -36.37 -26.39
CA GLU A 28 -36.66 -35.56 -27.06
C GLU A 28 -35.66 -34.88 -26.11
N ALA A 29 -35.91 -34.87 -24.80
CA ALA A 29 -35.05 -34.09 -23.83
C ALA A 29 -33.56 -34.48 -23.90
N GLN A 30 -33.26 -35.79 -24.02
CA GLN A 30 -31.87 -36.23 -24.08
C GLN A 30 -31.19 -35.83 -25.38
N THR A 31 -31.92 -35.87 -26.50
CA THR A 31 -31.44 -35.44 -27.82
C THR A 31 -31.18 -33.92 -27.79
N PHE A 32 -32.15 -33.18 -27.26
CA PHE A 32 -32.03 -31.73 -27.09
C PHE A 32 -30.75 -31.32 -26.37
N TRP A 33 -30.48 -31.90 -25.18
CA TRP A 33 -29.28 -31.57 -24.44
C TRP A 33 -28.00 -32.05 -25.11
N ASN A 34 -27.99 -33.17 -25.81
CA ASN A 34 -26.81 -33.59 -26.57
C ASN A 34 -26.49 -32.60 -27.71
N GLU A 35 -27.51 -32.13 -28.44
CA GLU A 35 -27.34 -31.13 -29.48
C GLU A 35 -27.04 -29.75 -28.94
N PHE A 36 -27.61 -29.38 -27.81
CA PHE A 36 -27.28 -28.14 -27.07
C PHE A 36 -25.78 -28.06 -26.72
N PHE A 37 -25.20 -29.15 -26.18
CA PHE A 37 -23.76 -29.19 -25.92
C PHE A 37 -22.94 -29.21 -27.24
N ALA A 38 -23.44 -29.83 -28.28
CA ALA A 38 -22.77 -29.85 -29.57
C ALA A 38 -22.68 -28.46 -30.21
N VAL A 39 -23.60 -27.53 -29.89
CA VAL A 39 -23.50 -26.11 -30.29
C VAL A 39 -22.16 -25.52 -29.91
N PHE A 40 -21.66 -25.89 -28.73
CA PHE A 40 -20.41 -25.40 -28.16
C PHE A 40 -19.19 -26.29 -28.47
N GLY A 41 -19.36 -27.32 -29.32
CA GLY A 41 -18.30 -28.28 -29.64
C GLY A 41 -17.99 -29.27 -28.50
N VAL A 42 -18.84 -29.34 -27.50
CA VAL A 42 -18.66 -30.19 -26.32
C VAL A 42 -19.42 -31.50 -26.48
N GLN A 43 -18.73 -32.62 -26.30
CA GLN A 43 -19.38 -33.92 -26.24
C GLN A 43 -19.91 -34.15 -24.84
N ARG A 44 -21.22 -34.00 -24.63
CA ARG A 44 -21.86 -34.15 -23.32
C ARG A 44 -21.35 -35.37 -22.54
N ARG A 45 -21.20 -36.56 -23.17
CA ARG A 45 -20.75 -37.80 -22.50
C ARG A 45 -19.40 -37.70 -21.81
N ARG A 46 -18.58 -36.73 -22.16
CA ARG A 46 -17.26 -36.50 -21.52
C ARG A 46 -17.32 -35.61 -20.31
N VAL A 47 -18.35 -34.80 -20.17
CA VAL A 47 -18.40 -33.71 -19.17
C VAL A 47 -19.62 -33.79 -18.23
N ALA A 48 -20.73 -34.37 -18.67
CA ALA A 48 -21.99 -34.40 -17.93
C ALA A 48 -22.69 -35.73 -17.94
N VAL A 49 -23.41 -36.06 -16.88
CA VAL A 49 -24.16 -37.30 -16.66
C VAL A 49 -25.66 -37.02 -16.70
N TYR A 50 -26.44 -37.95 -17.30
CA TYR A 50 -27.89 -37.91 -17.24
C TYR A 50 -28.43 -38.66 -16.02
N GLU A 51 -29.62 -38.22 -15.53
CA GLU A 51 -30.38 -38.88 -14.49
C GLU A 51 -29.58 -39.25 -13.23
N LYS A 52 -28.68 -38.33 -12.80
CA LYS A 52 -27.98 -38.52 -11.52
C LYS A 52 -28.97 -38.59 -10.37
N THR A 53 -28.96 -39.68 -9.64
CA THR A 53 -29.82 -39.89 -8.46
C THR A 53 -29.22 -39.17 -7.26
N VAL A 54 -30.00 -38.32 -6.59
CA VAL A 54 -29.61 -37.54 -5.41
C VAL A 54 -30.70 -37.55 -4.33
N SER A 55 -30.34 -37.33 -3.07
CA SER A 55 -31.28 -37.10 -1.98
C SER A 55 -31.87 -35.68 -2.06
N ARG A 56 -33.17 -35.54 -1.67
CA ARG A 56 -33.89 -34.26 -1.67
C ARG A 56 -33.97 -33.65 -0.30
N LEU A 57 -33.95 -32.34 -0.18
CA LEU A 57 -34.02 -31.59 1.08
C LEU A 57 -35.46 -31.54 1.64
N LYS A 58 -36.45 -31.22 0.79
CA LYS A 58 -37.82 -30.91 1.21
C LYS A 58 -38.80 -32.10 1.09
N HIS A 59 -38.47 -33.12 0.32
CA HIS A 59 -39.32 -34.27 0.06
C HIS A 59 -38.55 -35.54 0.39
N ALA A 60 -39.01 -36.35 1.32
CA ALA A 60 -38.39 -37.62 1.63
C ALA A 60 -38.39 -38.53 0.39
N GLY A 61 -37.24 -38.73 -0.24
CA GLY A 61 -37.06 -39.59 -1.41
C GLY A 61 -35.84 -39.24 -2.23
N LEU A 62 -35.57 -40.12 -3.22
CA LEU A 62 -34.51 -39.90 -4.20
C LEU A 62 -35.08 -39.09 -5.37
N GLY A 63 -34.34 -38.07 -5.80
CA GLY A 63 -34.60 -37.31 -7.01
C GLY A 63 -33.62 -37.67 -8.12
N ARG A 64 -33.93 -37.25 -9.36
CA ARG A 64 -33.04 -37.42 -10.50
C ARG A 64 -32.83 -36.10 -11.18
N ILE A 65 -31.58 -35.76 -11.41
CA ILE A 65 -31.15 -34.55 -12.14
C ILE A 65 -31.08 -34.91 -13.63
N ASP A 66 -31.73 -34.13 -14.50
CA ASP A 66 -31.78 -34.44 -15.92
C ASP A 66 -30.41 -34.37 -16.59
N VAL A 67 -29.65 -33.30 -16.32
CA VAL A 67 -28.27 -33.16 -16.79
C VAL A 67 -27.41 -32.59 -15.67
N PHE A 68 -26.31 -33.24 -15.34
CA PHE A 68 -25.42 -32.83 -14.29
C PHE A 68 -23.95 -32.81 -14.76
N TRP A 69 -23.35 -31.64 -14.70
CA TRP A 69 -21.92 -31.41 -14.89
C TRP A 69 -21.34 -30.96 -13.53
N PRO A 70 -20.63 -31.85 -12.82
CA PRO A 70 -20.13 -31.55 -11.47
C PRO A 70 -19.34 -30.24 -11.41
N GLY A 71 -19.61 -29.41 -10.41
CA GLY A 71 -18.95 -28.13 -10.17
C GLY A 71 -19.29 -27.00 -11.15
N LEU A 72 -19.94 -27.29 -12.28
CA LEU A 72 -20.22 -26.29 -13.31
C LEU A 72 -21.72 -26.05 -13.51
N MET A 73 -22.47 -27.06 -13.92
CA MET A 73 -23.85 -26.85 -14.38
C MET A 73 -24.80 -27.99 -13.96
N LEU A 74 -26.00 -27.60 -13.56
CA LEU A 74 -27.16 -28.50 -13.45
C LEU A 74 -28.23 -28.02 -14.42
N ALA A 75 -28.79 -28.91 -15.20
CA ALA A 75 -29.94 -28.59 -16.04
C ALA A 75 -31.17 -29.44 -15.68
N GLU A 76 -32.33 -28.80 -15.71
CA GLU A 76 -33.64 -29.41 -15.51
C GLU A 76 -34.51 -29.09 -16.72
N HIS A 77 -35.15 -30.13 -17.28
CA HIS A 77 -35.96 -29.98 -18.44
C HIS A 77 -37.44 -30.22 -18.14
N LYS A 78 -38.32 -29.50 -18.80
CA LYS A 78 -39.78 -29.61 -18.64
C LYS A 78 -40.50 -29.64 -19.98
N SER A 79 -41.70 -30.16 -20.00
CA SER A 79 -42.57 -30.11 -21.16
C SER A 79 -42.95 -28.65 -21.49
N GLY A 80 -43.23 -28.38 -22.79
CA GLY A 80 -43.53 -27.04 -23.28
C GLY A 80 -44.67 -26.36 -22.49
N GLY A 81 -44.41 -25.13 -22.01
CA GLY A 81 -45.35 -24.32 -21.26
C GLY A 81 -45.42 -24.64 -19.76
N ALA A 82 -44.51 -25.41 -19.20
CA ALA A 82 -44.40 -25.65 -17.77
C ALA A 82 -43.86 -24.46 -16.99
N ASP A 83 -44.08 -24.43 -15.69
CA ASP A 83 -43.57 -23.41 -14.79
C ASP A 83 -42.03 -23.61 -14.58
N LEU A 84 -41.24 -22.74 -15.16
CA LEU A 84 -39.78 -22.82 -15.11
C LEU A 84 -39.23 -22.37 -13.74
N ASP A 85 -39.94 -21.54 -12.98
CA ASP A 85 -39.55 -21.15 -11.64
C ASP A 85 -39.72 -22.32 -10.65
N ALA A 86 -40.82 -23.09 -10.79
CA ALA A 86 -41.01 -24.32 -10.04
C ALA A 86 -39.92 -25.37 -10.39
N ALA A 87 -39.48 -25.43 -11.62
CA ALA A 87 -38.39 -26.30 -12.04
C ALA A 87 -37.04 -25.89 -11.44
N PHE A 88 -36.78 -24.59 -11.33
CA PHE A 88 -35.60 -24.10 -10.61
C PHE A 88 -35.62 -24.47 -9.12
N GLN A 89 -36.77 -24.34 -8.45
CA GLN A 89 -36.90 -24.74 -7.07
C GLN A 89 -36.68 -26.27 -6.88
N GLN A 90 -37.08 -27.06 -7.85
CA GLN A 90 -36.78 -28.49 -7.89
C GLN A 90 -35.29 -28.75 -8.05
N ALA A 91 -34.61 -28.02 -8.95
CA ALA A 91 -33.17 -28.12 -9.12
C ALA A 91 -32.39 -27.74 -7.85
N ALA A 92 -32.80 -26.67 -7.18
CA ALA A 92 -32.19 -26.24 -5.90
C ALA A 92 -32.37 -27.24 -4.76
N ASP A 93 -33.48 -28.02 -4.78
CA ASP A 93 -33.74 -29.07 -3.78
C ASP A 93 -32.75 -30.26 -3.88
N TYR A 94 -32.04 -30.40 -4.98
CA TYR A 94 -31.02 -31.43 -5.19
C TYR A 94 -29.66 -31.10 -4.56
N PHE A 95 -29.39 -29.84 -4.23
CA PHE A 95 -28.07 -29.40 -3.76
C PHE A 95 -27.63 -30.07 -2.49
N ALA A 96 -28.59 -30.39 -1.57
CA ALA A 96 -28.27 -31.09 -0.33
C ALA A 96 -27.77 -32.53 -0.55
N GLY A 97 -28.00 -33.10 -1.70
CA GLY A 97 -27.54 -34.46 -2.05
C GLY A 97 -26.21 -34.48 -2.84
N LEU A 98 -25.58 -33.30 -3.05
CA LEU A 98 -24.33 -33.15 -3.72
C LEU A 98 -23.20 -32.85 -2.75
N ALA A 99 -22.00 -33.30 -3.04
CA ALA A 99 -20.81 -32.88 -2.29
C ALA A 99 -20.45 -31.41 -2.61
N ASP A 100 -19.82 -30.68 -1.70
CA ASP A 100 -19.50 -29.26 -1.86
C ASP A 100 -18.74 -28.95 -3.17
N LYS A 101 -17.80 -29.82 -3.56
CA LYS A 101 -17.06 -29.72 -4.81
C LYS A 101 -17.88 -30.03 -6.08
N GLU A 102 -19.05 -30.61 -5.94
CA GLU A 102 -19.95 -30.94 -7.02
C GLU A 102 -21.07 -29.90 -7.21
N LEU A 103 -21.21 -28.92 -6.28
CA LEU A 103 -22.23 -27.88 -6.38
C LEU A 103 -22.10 -27.09 -7.68
N PRO A 104 -23.19 -26.97 -8.47
CA PRO A 104 -23.13 -26.29 -9.76
C PRO A 104 -23.10 -24.78 -9.55
N ARG A 105 -22.31 -24.06 -10.35
CA ARG A 105 -22.37 -22.61 -10.47
C ARG A 105 -23.60 -22.16 -11.23
N TYR A 106 -23.94 -22.87 -12.30
CA TYR A 106 -25.05 -22.52 -13.18
C TYR A 106 -26.19 -23.51 -13.07
N VAL A 107 -27.41 -22.99 -13.04
CA VAL A 107 -28.64 -23.81 -13.21
C VAL A 107 -29.34 -23.36 -14.47
N VAL A 108 -29.56 -24.29 -15.39
CA VAL A 108 -30.27 -24.04 -16.64
C VAL A 108 -31.60 -24.79 -16.61
N VAL A 109 -32.69 -24.07 -16.77
CA VAL A 109 -34.01 -24.67 -16.89
C VAL A 109 -34.55 -24.40 -18.30
N SER A 110 -35.14 -25.42 -18.95
CA SER A 110 -35.67 -25.28 -20.31
C SER A 110 -36.96 -26.08 -20.51
N ASP A 111 -37.84 -25.52 -21.39
CA ASP A 111 -39.03 -26.18 -21.92
C ASP A 111 -39.01 -26.34 -23.43
N PHE A 112 -37.85 -26.45 -24.04
CA PHE A 112 -37.51 -26.37 -25.46
C PHE A 112 -37.60 -24.97 -26.07
N GLN A 113 -38.61 -24.20 -25.73
CA GLN A 113 -38.86 -22.89 -26.35
C GLN A 113 -38.29 -21.74 -25.51
N HIS A 114 -38.00 -21.98 -24.23
CA HIS A 114 -37.45 -21.01 -23.31
C HIS A 114 -36.26 -21.60 -22.55
N PHE A 115 -35.32 -20.76 -22.20
CA PHE A 115 -34.21 -21.04 -21.26
C PHE A 115 -34.25 -20.04 -20.16
N VAL A 116 -34.08 -20.51 -18.93
CA VAL A 116 -33.78 -19.69 -17.76
C VAL A 116 -32.40 -20.12 -17.26
N LEU A 117 -31.44 -19.21 -17.36
CA LEU A 117 -30.09 -19.39 -16.84
C LEU A 117 -29.97 -18.64 -15.51
N HIS A 118 -29.65 -19.35 -14.45
CA HIS A 118 -29.29 -18.79 -13.16
C HIS A 118 -27.79 -18.92 -12.95
N ASP A 119 -27.09 -17.81 -12.69
CA ASP A 119 -25.72 -17.80 -12.17
C ASP A 119 -25.82 -17.66 -10.64
N LEU A 120 -25.56 -18.73 -9.93
CA LEU A 120 -25.70 -18.80 -8.46
C LEU A 120 -24.61 -18.00 -7.73
N GLU A 121 -23.48 -17.78 -8.37
CA GLU A 121 -22.37 -16.98 -7.82
C GLU A 121 -22.65 -15.48 -7.93
N GLU A 122 -23.18 -15.03 -9.08
CA GLU A 122 -23.54 -13.62 -9.31
C GLU A 122 -24.96 -13.28 -8.84
N GLY A 123 -25.77 -14.28 -8.49
CA GLY A 123 -27.18 -14.10 -8.10
C GLY A 123 -28.03 -13.52 -9.22
N THR A 124 -27.66 -13.75 -10.51
CA THR A 124 -28.35 -13.21 -11.66
C THR A 124 -29.21 -14.25 -12.36
N GLN A 125 -30.32 -13.80 -12.98
CA GLN A 125 -31.21 -14.65 -13.77
C GLN A 125 -31.39 -14.06 -15.16
N HIS A 126 -31.30 -14.91 -16.20
CA HIS A 126 -31.53 -14.54 -17.58
C HIS A 126 -32.59 -15.43 -18.22
N LEU A 127 -33.70 -14.81 -18.63
CA LEU A 127 -34.73 -15.46 -19.41
C LEU A 127 -34.51 -15.16 -20.90
N LEU A 128 -34.55 -16.19 -21.75
CA LEU A 128 -34.47 -16.04 -23.19
C LEU A 128 -35.30 -17.10 -23.89
N THR A 129 -35.82 -16.74 -25.05
CA THR A 129 -36.53 -17.66 -25.95
C THR A 129 -35.53 -18.42 -26.85
N LEU A 130 -35.91 -19.59 -27.35
CA LEU A 130 -35.12 -20.34 -28.32
C LEU A 130 -34.74 -19.47 -29.55
N LYS A 131 -35.64 -18.57 -29.99
CA LYS A 131 -35.37 -17.61 -31.07
C LYS A 131 -34.29 -16.58 -30.73
N GLU A 132 -34.17 -16.19 -29.45
CA GLU A 132 -33.13 -15.26 -28.99
C GLU A 132 -31.81 -15.94 -28.66
N PHE A 133 -31.82 -17.26 -28.46
CA PHE A 133 -30.65 -18.06 -28.08
C PHE A 133 -29.42 -17.77 -28.96
N PRO A 134 -29.47 -17.75 -30.32
CA PRO A 134 -28.28 -17.46 -31.12
C PRO A 134 -27.68 -16.04 -30.88
N ARG A 135 -28.54 -15.06 -30.51
CA ARG A 135 -28.10 -13.68 -30.25
C ARG A 135 -27.52 -13.53 -28.84
N LYS A 136 -28.03 -14.31 -27.90
CA LYS A 136 -27.64 -14.31 -26.48
C LYS A 136 -26.74 -15.49 -26.12
N ILE A 137 -26.19 -16.19 -27.10
CA ILE A 137 -25.39 -17.42 -26.93
C ILE A 137 -24.18 -17.21 -26.00
N HIS A 138 -23.66 -15.98 -25.93
CA HIS A 138 -22.56 -15.61 -25.05
C HIS A 138 -22.85 -15.83 -23.55
N LEU A 139 -24.11 -15.88 -23.14
CA LEU A 139 -24.51 -16.20 -21.77
C LEU A 139 -24.17 -17.66 -21.39
N PHE A 140 -24.03 -18.53 -22.36
CA PHE A 140 -23.70 -19.95 -22.20
C PHE A 140 -22.22 -20.23 -22.55
N GLY A 141 -21.39 -19.21 -22.67
CA GLY A 141 -19.97 -19.34 -23.02
C GLY A 141 -19.19 -20.26 -22.08
N PHE A 142 -19.62 -20.38 -20.83
CA PHE A 142 -19.03 -21.28 -19.84
C PHE A 142 -19.02 -22.75 -20.27
N ILE A 143 -19.94 -23.19 -21.13
CA ILE A 143 -19.99 -24.55 -21.68
C ILE A 143 -18.80 -24.82 -22.60
N ALA A 144 -18.35 -23.82 -23.37
CA ALA A 144 -17.16 -23.90 -24.22
C ALA A 144 -15.86 -23.56 -23.47
N GLY A 145 -15.91 -23.36 -22.14
CA GLY A 145 -14.78 -22.95 -21.31
C GLY A 145 -14.53 -21.43 -21.23
N TYR A 146 -15.45 -20.63 -21.78
CA TYR A 146 -15.39 -19.18 -21.69
C TYR A 146 -16.04 -18.70 -20.38
N HIS A 147 -15.26 -18.62 -19.30
CA HIS A 147 -15.73 -18.16 -18.01
C HIS A 147 -15.42 -16.67 -17.83
N ARG A 148 -16.40 -15.86 -17.44
CA ARG A 148 -16.16 -14.54 -16.83
C ARG A 148 -15.77 -14.73 -15.37
N GLN A 149 -14.49 -14.87 -15.09
CA GLN A 149 -14.00 -14.85 -13.73
C GLN A 149 -13.71 -13.40 -13.35
N LYS A 150 -14.47 -12.85 -12.40
CA LYS A 150 -14.07 -11.64 -11.68
C LYS A 150 -13.04 -12.07 -10.64
N LEU A 151 -11.78 -11.79 -10.91
CA LEU A 151 -10.70 -11.92 -9.92
C LEU A 151 -11.02 -11.03 -8.71
N ARG A 152 -11.35 -11.62 -7.58
CA ARG A 152 -11.51 -10.92 -6.29
C ARG A 152 -10.32 -11.27 -5.43
N GLU A 153 -9.64 -10.26 -4.87
CA GLU A 153 -8.46 -10.45 -3.98
C GLU A 153 -8.77 -11.32 -2.75
N GLN A 154 -9.99 -11.30 -2.29
CA GLN A 154 -10.45 -12.07 -1.10
C GLN A 154 -11.18 -13.36 -1.50
N ASP A 155 -10.91 -13.90 -2.67
CA ASP A 155 -11.49 -15.17 -3.04
C ASP A 155 -10.91 -16.27 -2.13
N PRO A 156 -11.75 -17.12 -1.51
CA PRO A 156 -11.29 -18.24 -0.68
C PRO A 156 -10.25 -19.12 -1.36
N ILE A 157 -10.30 -19.27 -2.68
CA ILE A 157 -9.34 -20.05 -3.47
C ILE A 157 -7.92 -19.48 -3.37
N ASN A 158 -7.78 -18.16 -3.30
CA ASN A 158 -6.50 -17.50 -3.15
C ASN A 158 -5.85 -17.81 -1.80
N VAL A 159 -6.65 -17.81 -0.73
CA VAL A 159 -6.19 -18.12 0.63
C VAL A 159 -5.80 -19.59 0.75
N GLU A 160 -6.57 -20.47 0.16
CA GLU A 160 -6.30 -21.92 0.16
C GLU A 160 -5.01 -22.25 -0.60
N ALA A 161 -4.80 -21.64 -1.79
CA ALA A 161 -3.58 -21.83 -2.57
C ALA A 161 -2.32 -21.39 -1.80
N VAL A 162 -2.39 -20.21 -1.14
CA VAL A 162 -1.31 -19.71 -0.27
C VAL A 162 -0.99 -20.69 0.85
N GLN A 163 -2.02 -21.22 1.51
CA GLN A 163 -1.84 -22.14 2.63
C GLN A 163 -1.23 -23.47 2.19
N LYS A 164 -1.77 -24.10 1.14
CA LYS A 164 -1.25 -25.38 0.62
C LYS A 164 0.18 -25.28 0.10
N MET A 165 0.53 -24.19 -0.61
CA MET A 165 1.91 -23.94 -1.03
C MET A 165 2.85 -23.71 0.16
N GLY A 166 2.38 -23.03 1.21
CA GLY A 166 3.11 -22.85 2.46
C GLY A 166 3.34 -24.19 3.18
N ASP A 167 2.34 -25.05 3.22
CA ASP A 167 2.45 -26.39 3.81
C ASP A 167 3.48 -27.25 3.05
N LEU A 168 3.50 -27.18 1.71
CA LEU A 168 4.48 -27.89 0.90
C LEU A 168 5.91 -27.36 1.14
N HIS A 169 6.07 -26.05 1.22
CA HIS A 169 7.34 -25.41 1.59
C HIS A 169 7.85 -25.95 2.92
N ASP A 170 6.99 -25.94 3.96
CA ASP A 170 7.37 -26.36 5.30
C ASP A 170 7.74 -27.86 5.37
N LEU A 171 7.05 -28.70 4.59
CA LEU A 171 7.36 -30.13 4.51
C LEU A 171 8.74 -30.36 3.84
N LEU A 172 8.98 -29.74 2.70
CA LEU A 172 10.27 -29.84 1.98
C LEU A 172 11.43 -29.33 2.83
N LYS A 173 11.23 -28.21 3.53
CA LYS A 173 12.23 -27.63 4.42
C LYS A 173 12.53 -28.52 5.63
N ARG A 174 11.52 -29.13 6.25
CA ARG A 174 11.72 -30.08 7.36
C ARG A 174 12.50 -31.32 6.91
N ASP A 175 12.38 -31.70 5.65
CA ASP A 175 13.10 -32.81 5.06
C ASP A 175 14.53 -32.42 4.64
N GLY A 176 14.93 -31.16 4.83
CA GLY A 176 16.27 -30.66 4.59
C GLY A 176 16.49 -29.96 3.25
N TYR A 177 15.46 -29.83 2.41
CA TYR A 177 15.52 -29.05 1.17
C TYR A 177 15.19 -27.59 1.47
N ALA A 178 16.19 -26.71 1.48
CA ALA A 178 16.06 -25.35 1.99
C ALA A 178 16.86 -24.32 1.19
N GLY A 179 16.66 -23.04 1.47
CA GLY A 179 17.39 -21.93 0.86
C GLY A 179 17.02 -21.70 -0.60
N HIS A 180 17.94 -21.14 -1.38
CA HIS A 180 17.74 -20.75 -2.77
C HIS A 180 17.16 -21.88 -3.65
N ALA A 181 17.60 -23.12 -3.46
CA ALA A 181 17.10 -24.27 -4.23
C ALA A 181 15.59 -24.51 -4.00
N LEU A 182 15.12 -24.44 -2.75
CA LEU A 182 13.70 -24.56 -2.41
C LEU A 182 12.89 -23.41 -3.01
N GLU A 183 13.38 -22.19 -2.92
CA GLU A 183 12.70 -21.00 -3.44
C GLU A 183 12.50 -21.11 -4.95
N VAL A 184 13.55 -21.38 -5.72
CA VAL A 184 13.48 -21.53 -7.17
C VAL A 184 12.59 -22.71 -7.57
N PHE A 185 12.70 -23.84 -6.85
CA PHE A 185 11.86 -25.01 -7.09
C PHE A 185 10.37 -24.69 -6.98
N LEU A 186 9.95 -23.97 -5.92
CA LEU A 186 8.55 -23.60 -5.71
C LEU A 186 8.03 -22.63 -6.79
N VAL A 187 8.87 -21.69 -7.27
CA VAL A 187 8.49 -20.80 -8.38
C VAL A 187 8.24 -21.59 -9.67
N ARG A 188 9.13 -22.57 -9.98
CA ARG A 188 8.96 -23.45 -11.11
C ARG A 188 7.70 -24.30 -11.02
N LEU A 189 7.45 -24.83 -9.83
CA LEU A 189 6.25 -25.63 -9.56
C LEU A 189 4.98 -24.79 -9.73
N LEU A 190 4.95 -23.57 -9.19
CA LEU A 190 3.85 -22.63 -9.34
C LEU A 190 3.57 -22.33 -10.83
N PHE A 191 4.62 -22.06 -11.61
CA PHE A 191 4.47 -21.87 -13.04
C PHE A 191 3.84 -23.11 -13.70
N CYS A 192 4.31 -24.32 -13.34
CA CYS A 192 3.79 -25.56 -13.92
C CYS A 192 2.31 -25.80 -13.55
N LEU A 193 1.91 -25.55 -12.29
CA LEU A 193 0.52 -25.66 -11.83
C LEU A 193 -0.41 -24.72 -12.61
N PHE A 194 0.02 -23.48 -12.77
CA PHE A 194 -0.73 -22.48 -13.55
C PHE A 194 -0.78 -22.86 -15.05
N ALA A 195 0.35 -23.29 -15.62
CA ALA A 195 0.44 -23.66 -17.03
C ALA A 195 -0.43 -24.87 -17.39
N ASP A 196 -0.58 -25.80 -16.46
CA ASP A 196 -1.41 -26.99 -16.59
C ASP A 196 -2.89 -26.62 -16.62
N ASP A 197 -3.35 -25.85 -15.66
CA ASP A 197 -4.77 -25.48 -15.56
C ASP A 197 -5.21 -24.50 -16.66
N THR A 198 -4.34 -23.56 -17.07
CA THR A 198 -4.68 -22.53 -18.07
C THR A 198 -4.46 -22.96 -19.52
N GLY A 199 -4.08 -24.24 -19.75
CA GLY A 199 -3.95 -24.80 -21.08
C GLY A 199 -2.69 -24.39 -21.85
N ILE A 200 -1.67 -23.86 -21.15
CA ILE A 200 -0.31 -23.70 -21.71
C ILE A 200 0.27 -25.08 -21.97
N PHE A 201 0.06 -26.02 -21.04
CA PHE A 201 0.36 -27.44 -21.26
C PHE A 201 -0.80 -28.09 -22.03
N GLN A 202 -0.45 -28.95 -23.00
CA GLN A 202 -1.41 -29.67 -23.82
C GLN A 202 -1.04 -31.17 -23.84
N PRO A 203 -1.94 -32.07 -23.48
CA PRO A 203 -3.34 -31.84 -23.12
C PRO A 203 -3.47 -31.11 -21.75
N LYS A 204 -4.61 -30.54 -21.46
CA LYS A 204 -4.92 -30.02 -20.12
C LYS A 204 -4.74 -31.13 -19.09
N ASP A 205 -4.31 -30.77 -17.88
CA ASP A 205 -4.01 -31.67 -16.77
C ASP A 205 -2.80 -32.61 -17.04
N ALA A 206 -1.89 -32.21 -17.96
CA ALA A 206 -0.71 -33.00 -18.32
C ALA A 206 0.28 -33.15 -17.14
N LEU A 207 0.41 -32.14 -16.27
CA LEU A 207 1.23 -32.21 -15.06
C LEU A 207 0.60 -33.16 -14.04
N GLN A 208 -0.70 -33.05 -13.83
CA GLN A 208 -1.42 -33.96 -12.94
C GLN A 208 -1.28 -35.40 -13.42
N ASP A 209 -1.46 -35.66 -14.71
CA ASP A 209 -1.32 -36.99 -15.34
C ASP A 209 0.10 -37.55 -15.17
N LEU A 210 1.14 -36.70 -15.32
CA LEU A 210 2.53 -37.05 -15.05
C LEU A 210 2.72 -37.52 -13.62
N ILE A 211 2.18 -36.75 -12.63
CA ILE A 211 2.33 -37.06 -11.22
C ILE A 211 1.54 -38.33 -10.86
N GLU A 212 0.29 -38.46 -11.31
CA GLU A 212 -0.57 -39.60 -10.98
C GLU A 212 -0.05 -40.92 -11.56
N ASN A 213 0.32 -40.90 -12.85
CA ASN A 213 0.53 -42.14 -13.64
C ASN A 213 2.00 -42.49 -13.89
N GLN A 214 2.93 -41.54 -13.64
CA GLN A 214 4.37 -41.78 -13.91
C GLN A 214 5.25 -41.74 -12.66
N THR A 215 4.66 -41.48 -11.48
CA THR A 215 5.44 -41.46 -10.23
C THR A 215 4.92 -42.47 -9.22
N ALA A 216 5.83 -43.00 -8.39
CA ALA A 216 5.52 -43.97 -7.34
C ALA A 216 4.58 -43.32 -6.29
N GLU A 217 3.64 -44.10 -5.74
CA GLU A 217 2.68 -43.63 -4.75
C GLU A 217 3.32 -43.08 -3.47
N ASP A 218 4.52 -43.57 -3.12
CA ASP A 218 5.29 -43.11 -1.96
C ASP A 218 6.02 -41.78 -2.21
N GLY A 219 6.05 -41.32 -3.47
CA GLY A 219 6.66 -40.06 -3.89
C GLY A 219 8.18 -40.14 -4.11
N SER A 220 8.81 -41.29 -3.95
CA SER A 220 10.27 -41.45 -3.93
C SER A 220 10.97 -40.99 -5.22
N ASP A 221 10.31 -41.05 -6.37
CA ASP A 221 10.82 -40.66 -7.70
C ASP A 221 10.25 -39.32 -8.23
N LEU A 222 9.30 -38.72 -7.51
CA LEU A 222 8.59 -37.52 -7.96
C LEU A 222 9.55 -36.35 -8.20
N GLY A 223 10.53 -36.13 -7.32
CA GLY A 223 11.53 -35.08 -7.50
C GLY A 223 12.34 -35.20 -8.78
N ASP A 224 12.76 -36.42 -9.11
CA ASP A 224 13.50 -36.69 -10.34
C ASP A 224 12.65 -36.49 -11.61
N GLU A 225 11.38 -36.92 -11.61
CA GLU A 225 10.48 -36.71 -12.73
C GLU A 225 10.12 -35.23 -12.92
N LEU A 226 9.93 -34.45 -11.85
CA LEU A 226 9.78 -33.00 -11.94
C LEU A 226 11.06 -32.30 -12.44
N HIS A 227 12.23 -32.74 -11.98
CA HIS A 227 13.50 -32.25 -12.51
C HIS A 227 13.62 -32.52 -14.02
N ARG A 228 13.26 -33.72 -14.45
CA ARG A 228 13.22 -34.08 -15.86
C ARG A 228 12.26 -33.21 -16.69
N LEU A 229 11.08 -32.93 -16.13
CA LEU A 229 10.12 -31.97 -16.72
C LEU A 229 10.77 -30.59 -16.89
N PHE A 230 11.43 -30.06 -15.86
CA PHE A 230 12.09 -28.75 -15.92
C PHE A 230 13.19 -28.69 -16.99
N VAL A 231 13.94 -29.78 -17.17
CA VAL A 231 14.93 -29.89 -18.26
C VAL A 231 14.24 -29.86 -19.62
N VAL A 232 13.11 -30.54 -19.78
CA VAL A 232 12.34 -30.53 -21.04
C VAL A 232 11.79 -29.13 -21.33
N LEU A 233 11.22 -28.46 -20.33
CA LEU A 233 10.71 -27.09 -20.44
C LEU A 233 11.81 -26.09 -20.83
N ASN A 234 13.06 -26.34 -20.44
CA ASN A 234 14.23 -25.53 -20.80
C ASN A 234 14.86 -25.88 -22.14
N THR A 235 14.42 -26.96 -22.79
CA THR A 235 15.07 -27.47 -24.02
C THR A 235 14.26 -27.13 -25.27
N PRO A 236 14.78 -26.28 -26.19
CA PRO A 236 14.13 -26.02 -27.49
C PRO A 236 13.80 -27.30 -28.26
N TYR A 237 12.70 -27.29 -29.01
CA TYR A 237 12.20 -28.46 -29.70
C TYR A 237 13.24 -29.10 -30.63
N ASP A 238 14.05 -28.30 -31.33
CA ASP A 238 15.10 -28.72 -32.24
C ASP A 238 16.29 -29.38 -31.54
N LYS A 239 16.45 -29.18 -30.23
CA LYS A 239 17.53 -29.74 -29.40
C LYS A 239 17.08 -30.94 -28.58
N ARG A 240 15.79 -31.30 -28.60
CA ARG A 240 15.26 -32.47 -27.86
C ARG A 240 15.72 -33.78 -28.44
N GLN A 241 15.98 -34.78 -27.60
CA GLN A 241 16.28 -36.14 -28.01
C GLN A 241 15.06 -36.78 -28.68
N LYS A 242 15.25 -37.48 -29.79
CA LYS A 242 14.19 -38.16 -30.53
C LYS A 242 13.53 -39.31 -29.75
N SER A 243 14.24 -39.86 -28.77
CA SER A 243 13.79 -40.94 -27.89
C SER A 243 13.12 -40.44 -26.58
N LEU A 244 12.78 -39.12 -26.50
CA LEU A 244 12.09 -38.60 -25.35
C LEU A 244 10.69 -39.25 -25.24
N PRO A 245 10.29 -39.76 -24.04
CA PRO A 245 8.95 -40.32 -23.86
C PRO A 245 7.85 -39.35 -24.27
N GLU A 246 6.77 -39.87 -24.85
CA GLU A 246 5.70 -39.06 -25.44
C GLU A 246 5.08 -38.09 -24.45
N ILE A 247 4.91 -38.51 -23.19
CA ILE A 247 4.38 -37.66 -22.11
C ILE A 247 5.25 -36.41 -21.90
N PHE A 248 6.56 -36.50 -21.96
CA PHE A 248 7.48 -35.35 -21.84
C PHE A 248 7.56 -34.55 -23.15
N ALA A 249 7.45 -35.23 -24.32
CA ALA A 249 7.50 -34.58 -25.61
C ALA A 249 6.33 -33.61 -25.82
N ALA A 250 5.20 -33.84 -25.14
CA ALA A 250 4.01 -32.99 -25.18
C ALA A 250 4.19 -31.63 -24.54
N PHE A 251 5.08 -31.50 -23.54
CA PHE A 251 5.31 -30.24 -22.84
C PHE A 251 5.99 -29.20 -23.75
N PRO A 252 5.58 -27.92 -23.71
CA PRO A 252 6.15 -26.87 -24.53
C PRO A 252 7.59 -26.50 -24.12
N TYR A 253 8.32 -25.85 -25.03
CA TYR A 253 9.55 -25.16 -24.66
C TYR A 253 9.17 -23.80 -24.03
N VAL A 254 9.68 -23.56 -22.83
CA VAL A 254 9.48 -22.32 -22.07
C VAL A 254 10.71 -21.44 -22.21
N ASN A 255 10.66 -20.46 -23.11
CA ASN A 255 11.78 -19.53 -23.31
C ASN A 255 11.85 -18.53 -22.14
N GLY A 256 12.97 -18.52 -21.43
CA GLY A 256 13.18 -17.62 -20.28
C GLY A 256 14.10 -18.26 -19.25
N ARG A 257 14.68 -17.46 -18.38
CA ARG A 257 15.69 -17.94 -17.42
C ARG A 257 15.15 -18.83 -16.30
N LEU A 258 13.82 -18.98 -16.20
CA LEU A 258 13.17 -19.69 -15.09
C LEU A 258 13.72 -21.11 -14.87
N PHE A 259 13.98 -21.85 -15.96
CA PHE A 259 14.43 -23.24 -15.93
C PHE A 259 15.92 -23.42 -16.24
N GLU A 260 16.70 -22.33 -16.44
CA GLU A 260 18.13 -22.41 -16.81
C GLU A 260 19.01 -23.01 -15.71
N GLU A 261 18.77 -22.62 -14.47
CA GLU A 261 19.58 -23.06 -13.34
C GLU A 261 19.36 -24.55 -13.06
N ARG A 262 20.43 -25.31 -12.88
CA ARG A 262 20.38 -26.72 -12.48
C ARG A 262 20.36 -26.80 -10.94
N LEU A 263 19.28 -27.37 -10.43
CA LEU A 263 19.10 -27.62 -9.00
C LEU A 263 19.03 -29.13 -8.77
N ASP A 264 19.53 -29.57 -7.64
CA ASP A 264 19.31 -30.96 -7.21
C ASP A 264 17.81 -31.15 -6.92
N PRO A 265 17.19 -32.27 -7.35
CA PRO A 265 15.79 -32.52 -7.10
C PRO A 265 15.50 -32.73 -5.60
N PRO A 266 14.37 -32.21 -5.08
CA PRO A 266 13.93 -32.54 -3.73
C PRO A 266 13.44 -33.98 -3.64
N VAL A 267 13.57 -34.59 -2.49
CA VAL A 267 12.97 -35.90 -2.21
C VAL A 267 11.53 -35.67 -1.68
N PHE A 268 10.58 -36.40 -2.27
CA PHE A 268 9.18 -36.30 -1.86
C PHE A 268 8.76 -37.49 -0.97
N SER A 269 7.92 -37.22 0.01
CA SER A 269 7.18 -38.24 0.73
C SER A 269 5.78 -38.43 0.15
N ARG A 270 5.08 -39.51 0.53
CA ARG A 270 3.67 -39.75 0.15
C ARG A 270 2.77 -38.55 0.51
N ALA A 271 2.99 -37.91 1.66
CA ALA A 271 2.22 -36.76 2.09
C ALA A 271 2.45 -35.53 1.19
N MET A 272 3.70 -35.27 0.80
CA MET A 272 4.05 -34.16 -0.11
C MET A 272 3.49 -34.42 -1.52
N ARG A 273 3.55 -35.68 -2.01
CA ARG A 273 2.93 -36.06 -3.28
C ARG A 273 1.42 -35.85 -3.27
N GLY A 274 0.74 -36.24 -2.19
CA GLY A 274 -0.70 -36.02 -2.03
C GLY A 274 -1.06 -34.54 -2.03
N LEU A 275 -0.30 -33.72 -1.32
CA LEU A 275 -0.50 -32.28 -1.28
C LEU A 275 -0.27 -31.62 -2.65
N LEU A 276 0.70 -32.11 -3.42
CA LEU A 276 0.94 -31.60 -4.78
C LEU A 276 -0.20 -31.98 -5.73
N LEU A 277 -0.79 -33.16 -5.59
CA LEU A 277 -1.99 -33.55 -6.36
C LEU A 277 -3.21 -32.68 -5.98
N ASP A 278 -3.37 -32.36 -4.70
CA ASP A 278 -4.39 -31.41 -4.25
C ASP A 278 -4.20 -30.03 -4.86
N LEU A 279 -2.93 -29.57 -4.99
CA LEU A 279 -2.58 -28.33 -5.69
C LEU A 279 -2.89 -28.39 -7.17
N CYS A 280 -2.64 -29.53 -7.87
CA CYS A 280 -3.02 -29.71 -9.28
C CYS A 280 -4.55 -29.62 -9.48
N GLY A 281 -5.33 -30.05 -8.50
CA GLY A 281 -6.80 -29.98 -8.55
C GLY A 281 -7.40 -28.58 -8.32
N MET A 282 -6.59 -27.54 -8.09
CA MET A 282 -7.05 -26.17 -7.85
C MET A 282 -7.21 -25.40 -9.17
N ASN A 283 -8.10 -24.41 -9.18
CA ASN A 283 -8.29 -23.53 -10.36
C ASN A 283 -7.27 -22.38 -10.32
N TRP A 284 -6.08 -22.62 -10.85
CA TRP A 284 -4.97 -21.65 -10.92
C TRP A 284 -5.25 -20.48 -11.87
N GLY A 285 -6.06 -20.70 -12.91
CA GLY A 285 -6.49 -19.65 -13.82
C GLY A 285 -7.30 -18.54 -13.15
N ALA A 286 -7.98 -18.86 -12.03
CA ALA A 286 -8.75 -17.93 -11.22
C ALA A 286 -7.91 -17.17 -10.20
N ILE A 287 -6.69 -17.64 -9.90
CA ILE A 287 -5.83 -17.05 -8.88
C ILE A 287 -5.22 -15.75 -9.42
N SER A 288 -5.33 -14.65 -8.65
CA SER A 288 -4.71 -13.37 -9.01
C SER A 288 -3.18 -13.46 -8.96
N PRO A 289 -2.45 -13.09 -10.03
CA PRO A 289 -0.99 -13.09 -10.02
C PRO A 289 -0.38 -12.17 -8.94
N ALA A 290 -1.09 -11.13 -8.51
CA ALA A 290 -0.67 -10.28 -7.40
C ALA A 290 -0.54 -11.04 -6.07
N ILE A 291 -1.27 -12.16 -5.92
CA ILE A 291 -1.23 -12.99 -4.71
C ILE A 291 0.02 -13.87 -4.66
N PHE A 292 0.65 -14.15 -5.79
CA PHE A 292 1.92 -14.88 -5.78
C PHE A 292 2.97 -14.18 -4.91
N GLY A 293 3.01 -12.83 -4.94
CA GLY A 293 3.83 -12.06 -4.02
C GLY A 293 3.49 -12.29 -2.55
N ALA A 294 2.19 -12.35 -2.22
CA ALA A 294 1.73 -12.62 -0.85
C ALA A 294 2.04 -14.07 -0.41
N MET A 295 1.86 -15.04 -1.32
CA MET A 295 2.21 -16.44 -1.07
C MET A 295 3.68 -16.59 -0.69
N PHE A 296 4.56 -16.07 -1.54
CA PHE A 296 6.00 -16.19 -1.32
C PHE A 296 6.47 -15.37 -0.13
N GLN A 297 5.86 -14.23 0.14
CA GLN A 297 6.15 -13.47 1.34
C GLN A 297 5.73 -14.23 2.61
N ALA A 298 4.60 -14.93 2.62
CA ALA A 298 4.19 -15.76 3.75
C ALA A 298 5.15 -16.93 3.98
N VAL A 299 5.65 -17.54 2.91
CA VAL A 299 6.64 -18.63 2.93
C VAL A 299 7.98 -18.15 3.51
N ILE A 300 8.47 -16.99 3.11
CA ILE A 300 9.72 -16.39 3.62
C ILE A 300 9.58 -15.92 5.07
N GLU A 301 8.36 -15.51 5.50
CA GLU A 301 8.11 -14.95 6.82
C GLU A 301 8.30 -15.92 8.00
N LEU A 302 8.18 -17.21 7.78
CA LEU A 302 8.36 -18.20 8.84
C LEU A 302 9.81 -18.26 9.37
N ASP A 303 10.78 -17.85 8.54
CA ASP A 303 12.21 -17.91 8.90
C ASP A 303 12.84 -16.58 9.35
N ALA A 304 12.21 -15.44 9.10
CA ALA A 304 12.92 -14.15 9.18
C ALA A 304 12.07 -12.97 9.67
N ARG A 305 11.30 -13.13 10.77
CA ARG A 305 10.58 -11.98 11.38
C ARG A 305 11.48 -10.77 11.63
N ASP A 306 12.74 -10.98 11.98
CA ASP A 306 13.72 -9.93 12.21
C ASP A 306 14.30 -9.37 10.90
N ARG A 307 14.53 -10.21 9.88
CA ARG A 307 15.03 -9.80 8.57
C ARG A 307 14.02 -8.93 7.82
N ARG A 308 12.72 -9.26 7.92
CA ARG A 308 11.63 -8.45 7.34
C ARG A 308 11.52 -7.06 7.95
N ARG A 309 11.66 -6.93 9.30
CA ARG A 309 11.69 -5.61 9.95
C ARG A 309 12.87 -4.78 9.45
N GLN A 310 13.98 -5.41 9.14
CA GLN A 310 15.18 -4.76 8.58
C GLN A 310 14.98 -4.37 7.11
N LEU A 311 14.27 -5.18 6.32
CA LEU A 311 14.01 -4.90 4.90
C LEU A 311 12.86 -3.92 4.69
N GLY A 312 11.96 -3.75 5.66
CA GLY A 312 10.79 -2.85 5.54
C GLY A 312 9.79 -3.27 4.45
N ALA A 313 9.84 -4.54 4.02
CA ALA A 313 8.99 -5.07 2.96
C ALA A 313 7.55 -5.31 3.46
N HIS A 314 6.57 -4.76 2.74
CA HIS A 314 5.15 -4.91 3.04
C HIS A 314 4.40 -5.27 1.76
N TYR A 315 3.57 -6.33 1.82
CA TYR A 315 2.64 -6.66 0.74
C TYR A 315 1.68 -5.49 0.49
N THR A 316 1.41 -5.23 -0.78
CA THR A 316 0.54 -4.15 -1.21
C THR A 316 -0.71 -4.74 -1.86
N SER A 317 -1.88 -4.53 -1.25
CA SER A 317 -3.16 -4.97 -1.78
C SER A 317 -3.54 -4.24 -3.07
N GLU A 318 -4.35 -4.88 -3.93
CA GLU A 318 -4.84 -4.32 -5.18
C GLU A 318 -5.55 -2.97 -4.98
N ALA A 319 -6.42 -2.89 -3.97
CA ALA A 319 -7.15 -1.66 -3.65
C ALA A 319 -6.20 -0.48 -3.36
N ASN A 320 -5.06 -0.75 -2.71
CA ASN A 320 -4.06 0.27 -2.42
C ASN A 320 -3.20 0.63 -3.64
N ILE A 321 -2.92 -0.34 -4.52
CA ILE A 321 -2.25 -0.08 -5.80
C ILE A 321 -3.12 0.84 -6.67
N LEU A 322 -4.42 0.57 -6.76
CA LEU A 322 -5.36 1.38 -7.53
C LEU A 322 -5.46 2.82 -7.02
N LYS A 323 -5.33 3.08 -5.70
CA LYS A 323 -5.23 4.43 -5.13
C LYS A 323 -4.03 5.20 -5.67
N LEU A 324 -2.93 4.52 -6.00
CA LEU A 324 -1.74 5.15 -6.55
C LEU A 324 -1.82 5.32 -8.05
N ILE A 325 -2.14 4.25 -8.80
CA ILE A 325 -2.12 4.27 -10.27
C ILE A 325 -3.29 5.04 -10.88
N GLY A 326 -4.45 5.10 -10.19
CA GLY A 326 -5.61 5.88 -10.60
C GLY A 326 -5.22 7.33 -10.90
N PRO A 327 -4.87 8.13 -9.88
CA PRO A 327 -4.52 9.54 -10.09
C PRO A 327 -3.19 9.73 -10.83
N LEU A 328 -2.28 8.74 -10.83
CA LEU A 328 -1.01 8.85 -11.54
C LEU A 328 -1.22 8.83 -13.06
N PHE A 329 -1.98 7.87 -13.60
CA PHE A 329 -2.16 7.72 -15.05
C PHE A 329 -3.52 7.15 -15.48
N MET A 330 -4.11 6.19 -14.76
CA MET A 330 -5.30 5.48 -15.25
C MET A 330 -6.50 6.40 -15.45
N ASP A 331 -6.79 7.30 -14.52
CA ASP A 331 -7.92 8.22 -14.62
C ASP A 331 -7.81 9.12 -15.86
N ALA A 332 -6.60 9.61 -16.16
CA ALA A 332 -6.35 10.43 -17.33
C ALA A 332 -6.50 9.63 -18.64
N LEU A 333 -6.06 8.36 -18.65
CA LEU A 333 -6.20 7.47 -19.80
C LEU A 333 -7.68 7.12 -20.04
N HIS A 334 -8.44 6.79 -19.01
CA HIS A 334 -9.89 6.55 -19.14
C HIS A 334 -10.63 7.79 -19.62
N ALA A 335 -10.32 8.97 -19.09
CA ALA A 335 -10.94 10.22 -19.56
C ALA A 335 -10.60 10.51 -21.03
N GLU A 336 -9.40 10.19 -21.48
CA GLU A 336 -9.00 10.31 -22.87
C GLU A 336 -9.72 9.30 -23.76
N PHE A 337 -9.81 8.04 -23.34
CA PHE A 337 -10.58 7.00 -24.03
C PHE A 337 -12.04 7.42 -24.23
N GLU A 338 -12.71 7.89 -23.18
CA GLU A 338 -14.11 8.35 -23.26
C GLU A 338 -14.30 9.47 -24.32
N ARG A 339 -13.32 10.35 -24.43
CA ARG A 339 -13.35 11.45 -25.43
C ARG A 339 -13.16 10.97 -26.85
N VAL A 340 -12.33 9.93 -27.07
CA VAL A 340 -11.95 9.47 -28.41
C VAL A 340 -12.73 8.25 -28.92
N LYS A 341 -13.47 7.55 -28.05
CA LYS A 341 -14.10 6.25 -28.35
C LYS A 341 -15.11 6.27 -29.51
N ALA A 342 -15.63 7.44 -29.90
CA ALA A 342 -16.54 7.60 -31.03
C ALA A 342 -15.82 7.83 -32.39
N ASN A 343 -14.50 7.99 -32.41
CA ASN A 343 -13.71 8.28 -33.59
C ASN A 343 -12.62 7.21 -33.80
N LYS A 344 -12.75 6.43 -34.86
CA LYS A 344 -11.87 5.31 -35.17
C LYS A 344 -10.39 5.69 -35.29
N ASN A 345 -10.08 6.79 -35.97
CA ASN A 345 -8.68 7.22 -36.14
C ASN A 345 -8.07 7.69 -34.80
N GLN A 346 -8.83 8.40 -34.00
CA GLN A 346 -8.39 8.83 -32.67
C GLN A 346 -8.22 7.64 -31.72
N LEU A 347 -9.06 6.61 -31.82
CA LEU A 347 -8.88 5.36 -31.07
C LEU A 347 -7.55 4.67 -31.40
N PHE A 348 -7.16 4.60 -32.67
CA PHE A 348 -5.89 4.00 -33.03
C PHE A 348 -4.68 4.82 -32.61
N GLU A 349 -4.77 6.14 -32.65
CA GLU A 349 -3.71 6.99 -32.11
C GLU A 349 -3.63 6.85 -30.56
N PHE A 350 -4.76 6.71 -29.89
CA PHE A 350 -4.79 6.43 -28.47
C PHE A 350 -4.19 5.04 -28.14
N GLN A 351 -4.50 4.00 -28.92
CA GLN A 351 -3.89 2.69 -28.77
C GLN A 351 -2.36 2.75 -28.96
N LYS A 352 -1.88 3.43 -29.98
CA LYS A 352 -0.43 3.68 -30.16
C LYS A 352 0.18 4.40 -28.96
N LYS A 353 -0.55 5.32 -28.33
CA LYS A 353 -0.09 5.96 -27.11
C LYS A 353 0.05 4.93 -26.00
N LEU A 354 -0.93 4.04 -25.78
CA LEU A 354 -0.86 2.99 -24.75
C LEU A 354 0.37 2.09 -24.96
N SER A 355 0.69 1.71 -26.19
CA SER A 355 1.83 0.84 -26.50
C SER A 355 3.20 1.49 -26.32
N ARG A 356 3.26 2.82 -26.13
CA ARG A 356 4.50 3.57 -25.93
C ARG A 356 4.78 3.95 -24.48
N LEU A 357 3.79 3.72 -23.62
CA LEU A 357 3.97 4.00 -22.18
C LEU A 357 5.00 3.04 -21.59
N ALA A 358 5.84 3.54 -20.70
CA ALA A 358 6.79 2.73 -19.96
C ALA A 358 6.76 3.07 -18.46
N PHE A 359 6.93 2.05 -17.64
CA PHE A 359 6.75 2.09 -16.20
C PHE A 359 7.97 1.53 -15.48
N LEU A 360 8.42 2.19 -14.42
CA LEU A 360 9.50 1.72 -13.56
C LEU A 360 9.02 1.61 -12.11
N ASP A 361 9.17 0.43 -11.52
CA ASP A 361 9.10 0.22 -10.08
C ASP A 361 10.50 -0.06 -9.53
N PRO A 362 11.13 0.91 -8.84
CA PRO A 362 12.50 0.76 -8.35
C PRO A 362 12.60 0.04 -6.99
N ALA A 363 11.53 -0.62 -6.54
CA ALA A 363 11.49 -1.49 -5.37
C ALA A 363 10.35 -2.49 -5.56
N CYS A 364 10.38 -3.24 -6.67
CA CYS A 364 9.21 -3.93 -7.19
C CYS A 364 8.77 -5.14 -6.35
N GLY A 365 9.62 -5.68 -5.47
CA GLY A 365 9.30 -6.90 -4.76
C GLY A 365 8.93 -8.01 -5.75
N CYS A 366 7.83 -8.67 -5.49
CA CYS A 366 7.26 -9.68 -6.39
C CYS A 366 6.46 -9.10 -7.59
N GLY A 367 6.57 -7.79 -7.85
CA GLY A 367 6.02 -7.15 -9.04
C GLY A 367 4.58 -6.68 -8.96
N ASN A 368 3.96 -6.61 -7.80
CA ASN A 368 2.52 -6.32 -7.66
C ASN A 368 2.07 -5.02 -8.36
N PHE A 369 2.83 -3.93 -8.24
CA PHE A 369 2.52 -2.66 -8.92
C PHE A 369 2.60 -2.81 -10.44
N LEU A 370 3.59 -3.54 -10.95
CA LEU A 370 3.77 -3.78 -12.38
C LEU A 370 2.63 -4.66 -12.92
N VAL A 371 2.31 -5.75 -12.23
CA VAL A 371 1.22 -6.70 -12.56
C VAL A 371 -0.12 -5.97 -12.67
N ILE A 372 -0.52 -5.20 -11.65
CA ILE A 372 -1.80 -4.50 -11.65
C ILE A 372 -1.82 -3.39 -12.70
N SER A 373 -0.73 -2.64 -12.85
CA SER A 373 -0.62 -1.60 -13.89
C SER A 373 -0.74 -2.19 -15.29
N TYR A 374 -0.09 -3.33 -15.54
CA TYR A 374 -0.18 -4.05 -16.82
C TYR A 374 -1.61 -4.55 -17.07
N ARG A 375 -2.23 -5.19 -16.09
CA ARG A 375 -3.60 -5.71 -16.21
C ARG A 375 -4.60 -4.60 -16.55
N GLU A 376 -4.55 -3.48 -15.83
CA GLU A 376 -5.47 -2.36 -16.08
C GLU A 376 -5.24 -1.70 -17.46
N LEU A 377 -3.99 -1.60 -17.91
CA LEU A 377 -3.69 -1.13 -19.26
C LEU A 377 -4.21 -2.08 -20.35
N ARG A 378 -4.05 -3.39 -20.15
CA ARG A 378 -4.57 -4.41 -21.09
C ARG A 378 -6.09 -4.42 -21.16
N ARG A 379 -6.77 -4.24 -20.01
CA ARG A 379 -8.23 -4.08 -19.98
C ARG A 379 -8.68 -2.86 -20.75
N LEU A 380 -8.00 -1.73 -20.57
CA LEU A 380 -8.29 -0.51 -21.32
C LEU A 380 -8.05 -0.72 -22.83
N GLU A 381 -6.98 -1.42 -23.23
CA GLU A 381 -6.74 -1.77 -24.64
C GLU A 381 -7.84 -2.67 -25.20
N ILE A 382 -8.31 -3.67 -24.45
CA ILE A 382 -9.43 -4.52 -24.84
C ILE A 382 -10.70 -3.67 -25.06
N GLU A 383 -10.96 -2.68 -24.20
CA GLU A 383 -12.08 -1.74 -24.42
C GLU A 383 -11.92 -0.88 -25.67
N VAL A 384 -10.70 -0.43 -25.99
CA VAL A 384 -10.37 0.28 -27.23
C VAL A 384 -10.66 -0.57 -28.45
N LEU A 385 -10.22 -1.82 -28.46
CA LEU A 385 -10.44 -2.76 -29.56
C LEU A 385 -11.94 -3.07 -29.75
N ARG A 386 -12.69 -3.24 -28.64
CA ARG A 386 -14.16 -3.39 -28.68
C ARG A 386 -14.87 -2.16 -29.24
N ALA A 387 -14.41 -0.96 -28.85
CA ALA A 387 -14.96 0.28 -29.39
C ALA A 387 -14.70 0.41 -30.90
N ALA A 388 -13.49 0.04 -31.36
CA ALA A 388 -13.16 0.00 -32.78
C ALA A 388 -14.03 -1.01 -33.56
N GLU A 389 -14.30 -2.19 -32.97
CA GLU A 389 -15.20 -3.19 -33.58
C GLU A 389 -16.62 -2.65 -33.76
N LYS A 390 -17.15 -1.95 -32.74
CA LYS A 390 -18.46 -1.29 -32.83
C LYS A 390 -18.51 -0.21 -33.92
N LEU A 391 -17.38 0.40 -34.26
CA LEU A 391 -17.23 1.38 -35.35
C LEU A 391 -16.93 0.70 -36.71
N GLY A 392 -17.14 -0.61 -36.83
CA GLY A 392 -17.02 -1.37 -38.06
C GLY A 392 -15.61 -1.86 -38.39
N GLN A 393 -14.66 -1.82 -37.43
CA GLN A 393 -13.38 -2.50 -37.58
C GLN A 393 -13.59 -4.01 -37.52
N ARG A 394 -13.03 -4.73 -38.49
CA ARG A 394 -12.95 -6.19 -38.48
C ARG A 394 -11.49 -6.61 -38.27
N TRP A 395 -11.27 -7.54 -37.38
CA TRP A 395 -9.95 -8.09 -37.10
C TRP A 395 -9.79 -9.41 -37.88
N GLY A 396 -8.70 -9.56 -38.59
CA GLY A 396 -8.34 -10.87 -39.20
C GLY A 396 -7.72 -11.78 -38.13
N ASN A 397 -7.02 -11.18 -37.19
CA ASN A 397 -6.49 -11.82 -35.98
C ASN A 397 -6.33 -10.73 -34.91
N VAL A 398 -7.09 -10.81 -33.81
CA VAL A 398 -7.06 -9.81 -32.71
C VAL A 398 -5.69 -9.76 -32.02
N PHE A 399 -4.93 -10.87 -32.05
CA PHE A 399 -3.57 -10.89 -31.50
C PHE A 399 -2.61 -9.90 -32.15
N GLN A 400 -2.72 -9.70 -33.44
CA GLN A 400 -1.88 -8.73 -34.16
C GLN A 400 -2.30 -7.30 -33.83
N ALA A 401 -3.51 -7.12 -33.30
CA ALA A 401 -4.02 -5.81 -32.91
C ALA A 401 -3.68 -5.45 -31.46
N ILE A 402 -3.36 -6.42 -30.61
CA ILE A 402 -2.91 -6.17 -29.23
C ILE A 402 -1.48 -5.64 -29.27
N THR A 403 -1.27 -4.44 -28.68
CA THR A 403 -0.01 -3.71 -28.74
C THR A 403 0.60 -3.41 -27.37
N VAL A 404 -0.20 -3.44 -26.30
CA VAL A 404 0.31 -3.34 -24.92
C VAL A 404 1.00 -4.64 -24.54
N ASP A 405 2.25 -4.53 -24.10
CA ASP A 405 3.12 -5.69 -23.87
C ASP A 405 3.90 -5.56 -22.54
N VAL A 406 4.34 -6.67 -21.99
CA VAL A 406 5.10 -6.72 -20.74
C VAL A 406 6.48 -6.04 -20.83
N ASP A 407 7.04 -5.86 -22.04
CA ASP A 407 8.32 -5.17 -22.24
C ASP A 407 8.29 -3.65 -21.96
N GLN A 408 7.09 -3.11 -21.70
CA GLN A 408 6.90 -1.72 -21.24
C GLN A 408 7.18 -1.55 -19.73
N PHE A 409 7.40 -2.66 -18.99
CA PHE A 409 7.47 -2.68 -17.55
C PHE A 409 8.89 -3.02 -17.05
N PHE A 410 9.41 -2.18 -16.18
CA PHE A 410 10.75 -2.23 -15.62
C PHE A 410 10.65 -2.35 -14.11
N GLY A 411 11.43 -3.23 -13.50
CA GLY A 411 11.50 -3.40 -12.06
C GLY A 411 12.94 -3.50 -11.56
N ILE A 412 13.20 -2.98 -10.38
CA ILE A 412 14.48 -3.19 -9.68
C ILE A 412 14.14 -3.80 -8.32
N GLU A 413 14.79 -4.92 -7.99
CA GLU A 413 14.62 -5.60 -6.70
C GLU A 413 15.96 -6.04 -6.14
N ILE A 414 16.15 -5.81 -4.84
CA ILE A 414 17.42 -6.10 -4.15
C ILE A 414 17.59 -7.59 -3.84
N GLU A 415 16.47 -8.30 -3.66
CA GLU A 415 16.48 -9.74 -3.40
C GLU A 415 16.24 -10.50 -4.70
N GLU A 416 17.05 -11.52 -4.97
CA GLU A 416 17.01 -12.27 -6.22
C GLU A 416 15.70 -13.03 -6.41
N PHE A 417 15.21 -13.67 -5.35
CA PHE A 417 14.02 -14.48 -5.40
C PHE A 417 12.73 -13.67 -5.71
N PRO A 418 12.40 -12.57 -5.01
CA PRO A 418 11.29 -11.71 -5.42
C PRO A 418 11.41 -11.18 -6.84
N ALA A 419 12.62 -10.89 -7.32
CA ALA A 419 12.85 -10.47 -8.70
C ALA A 419 12.43 -11.56 -9.72
N GLN A 420 12.74 -12.84 -9.45
CA GLN A 420 12.31 -13.96 -10.27
C GLN A 420 10.80 -14.15 -10.22
N VAL A 421 10.19 -14.05 -9.02
CA VAL A 421 8.72 -14.09 -8.86
C VAL A 421 8.05 -12.98 -9.66
N ALA A 422 8.55 -11.75 -9.62
CA ALA A 422 8.02 -10.61 -10.38
C ALA A 422 7.99 -10.90 -11.89
N GLN A 423 9.04 -11.52 -12.41
CA GLN A 423 9.12 -11.88 -13.83
C GLN A 423 8.07 -12.92 -14.20
N VAL A 424 7.90 -13.95 -13.38
CA VAL A 424 6.87 -14.99 -13.59
C VAL A 424 5.48 -14.40 -13.45
N ALA A 425 5.20 -13.59 -12.43
CA ALA A 425 3.91 -12.96 -12.23
C ALA A 425 3.48 -12.08 -13.41
N MET A 426 4.42 -11.35 -14.02
CA MET A 426 4.14 -10.57 -15.23
C MET A 426 3.75 -11.46 -16.42
N TRP A 427 4.40 -12.61 -16.60
CA TRP A 427 4.04 -13.57 -17.66
C TRP A 427 2.67 -14.20 -17.43
N LEU A 428 2.38 -14.61 -16.19
CA LEU A 428 1.09 -15.19 -15.84
C LEU A 428 -0.03 -14.18 -16.07
N THR A 429 0.22 -12.90 -15.76
CA THR A 429 -0.73 -11.82 -16.02
C THR A 429 -0.93 -11.60 -17.52
N ASP A 430 0.12 -11.62 -18.35
CA ASP A 430 -0.02 -11.53 -19.82
C ASP A 430 -0.89 -12.66 -20.36
N HIS A 431 -0.66 -13.89 -19.88
CA HIS A 431 -1.46 -15.02 -20.28
C HIS A 431 -2.93 -14.88 -19.87
N GLN A 432 -3.22 -14.48 -18.64
CA GLN A 432 -4.59 -14.22 -18.19
C GLN A 432 -5.28 -13.12 -19.01
N MET A 433 -4.56 -12.04 -19.35
CA MET A 433 -5.10 -10.98 -20.19
C MET A 433 -5.34 -11.45 -21.63
N ASN A 434 -4.56 -12.39 -22.13
CA ASN A 434 -4.80 -13.02 -23.40
C ASN A 434 -6.04 -13.91 -23.35
N ILE A 435 -6.26 -14.69 -22.28
CA ILE A 435 -7.51 -15.44 -22.07
C ILE A 435 -8.70 -14.48 -22.02
N GLU A 436 -8.63 -13.40 -21.23
CA GLU A 436 -9.70 -12.38 -21.14
C GLU A 436 -10.01 -11.77 -22.53
N ALA A 437 -8.99 -11.47 -23.32
CA ALA A 437 -9.17 -11.00 -24.70
C ALA A 437 -9.80 -12.07 -25.61
N SER A 438 -9.38 -13.35 -25.48
CA SER A 438 -9.95 -14.48 -26.19
C SER A 438 -11.46 -14.62 -25.93
N GLU A 439 -11.86 -14.53 -24.68
CA GLU A 439 -13.27 -14.57 -24.26
C GLU A 439 -14.07 -13.41 -24.86
N VAL A 440 -13.48 -12.21 -24.86
CA VAL A 440 -14.16 -11.00 -25.37
C VAL A 440 -14.37 -11.03 -26.87
N PHE A 441 -13.39 -11.52 -27.65
CA PHE A 441 -13.42 -11.49 -29.12
C PHE A 441 -13.80 -12.83 -29.74
N GLY A 442 -13.85 -13.90 -28.93
CA GLY A 442 -14.24 -15.24 -29.40
C GLY A 442 -13.22 -15.87 -30.34
N GLU A 443 -11.96 -15.47 -30.26
CA GLU A 443 -10.85 -16.07 -31.02
C GLU A 443 -9.91 -16.81 -30.08
N PRO A 444 -9.54 -18.09 -30.38
CA PRO A 444 -8.58 -18.80 -29.54
C PRO A 444 -7.21 -18.14 -29.63
N ILE A 445 -6.78 -17.58 -28.54
CA ILE A 445 -5.50 -16.87 -28.43
C ILE A 445 -4.43 -17.84 -27.94
N LEU A 446 -3.71 -18.47 -28.89
CA LEU A 446 -2.50 -19.23 -28.59
C LEU A 446 -1.26 -18.32 -28.69
N ARG A 447 -1.11 -17.39 -27.75
CA ARG A 447 0.18 -16.74 -27.56
C ARG A 447 0.94 -17.59 -26.55
N ILE A 448 1.98 -18.28 -27.01
CA ILE A 448 2.91 -18.95 -26.09
C ILE A 448 3.50 -17.82 -25.22
N PRO A 449 3.30 -17.82 -23.90
CA PRO A 449 3.96 -16.86 -23.03
C PRO A 449 5.47 -17.00 -23.26
N LEU A 450 6.25 -15.91 -23.16
CA LEU A 450 7.71 -15.94 -23.09
C LEU A 450 8.49 -15.51 -24.34
N VAL A 451 7.84 -14.94 -25.36
CA VAL A 451 8.59 -14.27 -26.44
C VAL A 451 9.21 -12.95 -25.94
N LYS A 452 8.50 -12.25 -25.05
CA LYS A 452 8.97 -11.04 -24.40
C LYS A 452 8.79 -11.17 -22.89
N SER A 453 9.65 -10.50 -22.11
CA SER A 453 9.57 -10.48 -20.65
C SER A 453 9.64 -9.06 -20.13
N ALA A 454 9.05 -8.82 -18.96
CA ALA A 454 9.30 -7.59 -18.22
C ALA A 454 10.79 -7.47 -17.87
N HIS A 455 11.28 -6.25 -17.84
CA HIS A 455 12.68 -5.95 -17.54
C HIS A 455 12.88 -5.88 -16.03
N ILE A 456 13.07 -7.03 -15.38
CA ILE A 456 13.34 -7.06 -13.94
C ILE A 456 14.84 -7.21 -13.70
N ARG A 457 15.41 -6.27 -12.95
CA ARG A 457 16.83 -6.23 -12.62
C ARG A 457 17.03 -6.50 -11.14
N HIS A 458 17.78 -7.56 -10.83
CA HIS A 458 18.25 -7.80 -9.48
C HIS A 458 19.36 -6.79 -9.14
N GLY A 459 19.23 -6.08 -8.01
CA GLY A 459 20.23 -5.15 -7.53
C GLY A 459 19.67 -4.02 -6.65
N ASN A 460 20.56 -3.24 -6.04
CA ASN A 460 20.19 -2.14 -5.16
C ASN A 460 19.81 -0.90 -5.96
N ALA A 461 18.54 -0.51 -5.92
CA ALA A 461 17.99 0.65 -6.64
C ALA A 461 18.67 1.98 -6.27
N LEU A 462 19.16 2.13 -5.03
CA LEU A 462 19.85 3.34 -4.59
C LEU A 462 21.25 3.45 -5.17
N GLN A 463 21.88 2.33 -5.53
CA GLN A 463 23.21 2.28 -6.13
C GLN A 463 23.19 2.29 -7.66
N LEU A 464 22.20 1.65 -8.28
CA LEU A 464 22.06 1.55 -9.74
C LEU A 464 21.75 2.91 -10.38
N ASP A 465 22.27 3.16 -11.58
CA ASP A 465 21.83 4.27 -12.41
C ASP A 465 20.53 3.88 -13.15
N TRP A 466 19.45 4.59 -12.85
CA TRP A 466 18.16 4.34 -13.47
C TRP A 466 18.13 4.76 -14.94
N ALA A 467 18.94 5.74 -15.35
CA ALA A 467 18.99 6.22 -16.73
C ALA A 467 19.71 5.23 -17.67
N GLU A 468 20.68 4.47 -17.15
CA GLU A 468 21.27 3.35 -17.89
C GLU A 468 20.30 2.18 -18.03
N PHE A 469 19.43 1.95 -17.03
CA PHE A 469 18.46 0.86 -17.06
C PHE A 469 17.25 1.20 -17.93
N VAL A 470 16.68 2.40 -17.78
CA VAL A 470 15.57 2.91 -18.60
C VAL A 470 15.88 4.33 -19.04
N PRO A 471 16.14 4.55 -20.34
CA PRO A 471 16.41 5.90 -20.83
C PRO A 471 15.21 6.84 -20.59
N PRO A 472 15.44 8.09 -20.20
CA PRO A 472 14.36 9.05 -19.90
C PRO A 472 13.41 9.30 -21.08
N THR A 473 13.90 9.17 -22.30
CA THR A 473 13.08 9.30 -23.54
C THR A 473 12.06 8.16 -23.69
N ARG A 474 12.24 7.05 -22.99
CA ARG A 474 11.32 5.92 -23.01
C ARG A 474 10.35 5.92 -21.82
N LEU A 475 10.79 6.40 -20.64
CA LEU A 475 10.04 6.28 -19.38
C LEU A 475 8.94 7.34 -19.26
N ASN A 476 7.76 6.95 -18.78
CA ASN A 476 6.63 7.84 -18.51
C ASN A 476 6.28 7.91 -17.03
N TYR A 477 6.37 6.79 -16.32
CA TYR A 477 5.91 6.70 -14.92
C TYR A 477 6.92 5.95 -14.05
N ILE A 478 7.16 6.50 -12.84
CA ILE A 478 7.87 5.82 -11.77
C ILE A 478 6.87 5.63 -10.63
N LEU A 479 6.74 4.40 -10.14
CA LEU A 479 5.74 4.06 -9.14
C LEU A 479 6.27 2.94 -8.23
N GLY A 480 5.73 2.81 -7.04
CA GLY A 480 6.12 1.71 -6.16
C GLY A 480 5.87 1.98 -4.67
N ASN A 481 6.25 0.99 -3.88
CA ASN A 481 6.20 1.02 -2.42
C ASN A 481 7.59 0.73 -1.83
N PRO A 482 8.51 1.72 -1.84
CA PRO A 482 9.86 1.54 -1.33
C PRO A 482 9.87 1.19 0.17
N PRO A 483 10.94 0.53 0.69
CA PRO A 483 10.97 0.03 2.05
C PRO A 483 10.94 1.13 3.12
N PHE A 484 10.13 0.90 4.18
CA PHE A 484 9.95 1.83 5.30
C PHE A 484 10.86 1.46 6.47
N VAL A 485 12.02 2.11 6.55
CA VAL A 485 12.95 1.91 7.67
C VAL A 485 13.26 3.26 8.30
N GLY A 486 12.73 3.48 9.50
CA GLY A 486 13.00 4.71 10.27
C GLY A 486 14.49 4.81 10.64
N LYS A 487 15.01 6.01 10.74
CA LYS A 487 16.43 6.33 11.03
C LYS A 487 17.08 5.44 12.11
N GLN A 488 16.34 5.13 13.18
CA GLN A 488 16.87 4.37 14.33
C GLN A 488 17.05 2.87 14.04
N HIS A 489 16.39 2.36 12.99
CA HIS A 489 16.33 0.95 12.64
C HIS A 489 17.12 0.63 11.37
N GLN A 490 17.69 1.63 10.70
CA GLN A 490 18.52 1.44 9.51
C GLN A 490 19.80 0.68 9.85
N SER A 491 20.14 -0.31 9.03
CA SER A 491 21.41 -1.01 9.08
C SER A 491 22.59 -0.08 8.71
N THR A 492 23.81 -0.57 8.87
CA THR A 492 25.01 0.17 8.46
C THR A 492 25.04 0.40 6.95
N GLU A 493 24.66 -0.63 6.16
CA GLU A 493 24.58 -0.57 4.71
C GLU A 493 23.50 0.39 4.25
N GLN A 494 22.28 0.34 4.82
CA GLN A 494 21.19 1.25 4.52
C GLN A 494 21.56 2.71 4.82
N LYS A 495 22.28 2.97 5.91
CA LYS A 495 22.79 4.31 6.22
C LYS A 495 23.83 4.77 5.21
N ALA A 496 24.71 3.88 4.77
CA ALA A 496 25.72 4.20 3.75
C ALA A 496 25.05 4.53 2.41
N ASP A 497 24.09 3.71 1.97
CA ASP A 497 23.31 3.94 0.74
C ASP A 497 22.56 5.27 0.77
N LEU A 498 21.83 5.52 1.87
CA LEU A 498 21.08 6.78 2.04
C LEU A 498 22.02 7.98 2.05
N THR A 499 23.18 7.89 2.72
CA THR A 499 24.19 8.95 2.76
C THR A 499 24.74 9.24 1.36
N ALA A 500 25.04 8.20 0.59
CA ALA A 500 25.54 8.35 -0.78
C ALA A 500 24.50 9.04 -1.68
N VAL A 501 23.24 8.60 -1.63
CA VAL A 501 22.15 9.18 -2.42
C VAL A 501 21.83 10.62 -1.97
N THR A 502 21.96 10.95 -0.69
CA THR A 502 21.64 12.28 -0.17
C THR A 502 22.84 13.22 -0.11
N THR A 503 23.96 12.87 -0.74
CA THR A 503 25.14 13.77 -0.83
C THR A 503 24.73 15.14 -1.35
N GLY A 504 25.16 16.20 -0.64
CA GLY A 504 24.79 17.60 -0.94
C GLY A 504 23.47 18.07 -0.30
N ILE A 505 22.74 17.21 0.39
CA ILE A 505 21.53 17.59 1.12
C ILE A 505 21.88 17.85 2.60
N HIS A 506 21.77 19.11 3.02
CA HIS A 506 22.08 19.47 4.40
C HIS A 506 21.05 18.86 5.36
N GLY A 507 21.51 18.23 6.46
CA GLY A 507 20.64 17.64 7.46
C GLY A 507 20.04 16.26 7.10
N ALA A 508 20.46 15.63 6.01
CA ALA A 508 19.93 14.35 5.53
C ALA A 508 19.97 13.21 6.55
N GLY A 509 20.84 13.30 7.57
CA GLY A 509 20.93 12.30 8.63
C GLY A 509 19.66 12.12 9.49
N VAL A 510 18.59 12.91 9.32
CA VAL A 510 17.30 12.71 9.99
C VAL A 510 16.32 11.91 9.15
N LEU A 511 16.62 11.66 7.88
CA LEU A 511 15.70 11.05 6.92
C LEU A 511 15.49 9.56 7.17
N ASP A 512 14.28 9.10 6.95
CA ASP A 512 13.94 7.70 6.83
C ASP A 512 14.43 7.14 5.49
N PHE A 513 14.63 5.83 5.43
CA PHE A 513 15.25 5.17 4.27
C PHE A 513 14.49 5.41 2.97
N VAL A 514 13.14 5.43 3.03
CA VAL A 514 12.26 5.71 1.88
C VAL A 514 12.59 7.02 1.17
N ALA A 515 13.12 8.01 1.87
CA ALA A 515 13.50 9.30 1.29
C ALA A 515 14.57 9.17 0.18
N GLY A 516 15.39 8.11 0.22
CA GLY A 516 16.38 7.81 -0.79
C GLY A 516 15.76 7.65 -2.20
N TRP A 517 14.58 7.03 -2.31
CA TRP A 517 13.88 6.88 -3.58
C TRP A 517 13.33 8.20 -4.13
N TYR A 518 12.85 9.09 -3.24
CA TYR A 518 12.43 10.45 -3.64
C TYR A 518 13.59 11.25 -4.21
N VAL A 519 14.74 11.20 -3.54
CA VAL A 519 15.95 11.90 -3.99
C VAL A 519 16.46 11.30 -5.31
N LYS A 520 16.47 9.97 -5.43
CA LYS A 520 16.89 9.27 -6.64
C LYS A 520 15.98 9.59 -7.83
N ALA A 521 14.65 9.56 -7.60
CA ALA A 521 13.67 9.95 -8.63
C ALA A 521 13.82 11.42 -9.04
N ALA A 522 13.96 12.33 -8.08
CA ALA A 522 14.18 13.74 -8.38
C ALA A 522 15.45 13.97 -9.21
N ARG A 523 16.56 13.31 -8.87
CA ARG A 523 17.79 13.35 -9.65
C ARG A 523 17.61 12.82 -11.06
N TYR A 524 16.87 11.74 -11.22
CA TYR A 524 16.51 11.20 -12.54
C TYR A 524 15.70 12.20 -13.36
N LEU A 525 14.74 12.92 -12.75
CA LEU A 525 13.88 13.90 -13.41
C LEU A 525 14.62 15.20 -13.79
N THR A 526 15.64 15.59 -13.01
CA THR A 526 16.26 16.92 -13.09
C THR A 526 17.73 16.90 -13.51
N ALA A 527 18.29 15.70 -13.75
CA ALA A 527 19.67 15.58 -14.24
C ALA A 527 19.83 16.33 -15.58
N GLU A 528 20.85 17.15 -15.68
CA GLU A 528 21.27 17.77 -16.94
C GLU A 528 22.24 16.81 -17.66
N THR A 529 21.96 16.46 -18.91
CA THR A 529 22.92 15.79 -19.79
C THR A 529 23.86 16.82 -20.44
N ASN A 530 25.15 16.60 -20.33
CA ASN A 530 26.08 17.37 -21.14
C ASN A 530 26.11 16.81 -22.58
N PRO A 531 26.58 17.57 -23.60
CA PRO A 531 26.66 17.11 -24.98
C PRO A 531 27.53 15.86 -25.22
N PHE A 532 28.23 15.38 -24.21
CA PHE A 532 29.10 14.20 -24.23
C PHE A 532 28.52 12.99 -23.49
N GLY A 533 27.21 13.01 -23.14
CA GLY A 533 26.50 11.86 -22.52
C GLY A 533 26.79 11.64 -21.03
N GLN A 534 27.49 12.54 -20.36
CA GLN A 534 27.67 12.48 -18.90
C GLN A 534 26.56 13.25 -18.21
N ILE A 535 25.94 12.61 -17.20
CA ILE A 535 24.92 13.24 -16.36
C ILE A 535 25.60 14.25 -15.44
N VAL A 536 25.21 15.50 -15.54
CA VAL A 536 25.69 16.58 -14.68
C VAL A 536 24.55 17.05 -13.79
N GLU A 537 24.74 17.02 -12.49
CA GLU A 537 23.77 17.60 -11.55
C GLU A 537 23.61 19.10 -11.79
N ARG A 538 22.37 19.58 -11.75
CA ARG A 538 22.04 20.99 -11.92
C ARG A 538 22.84 21.83 -10.95
N ALA A 539 23.69 22.70 -11.50
CA ALA A 539 24.47 23.62 -10.68
C ALA A 539 23.56 24.65 -9.99
N ALA A 540 23.90 24.99 -8.76
CA ALA A 540 23.22 26.05 -8.00
C ALA A 540 23.04 27.33 -8.84
N PRO A 541 21.97 28.14 -8.61
CA PRO A 541 21.72 29.34 -9.39
C PRO A 541 22.95 30.28 -9.39
N GLY A 542 23.51 30.56 -10.56
CA GLY A 542 24.67 31.44 -10.72
C GLY A 542 25.82 30.90 -11.58
N ARG A 543 25.81 29.61 -11.96
CA ARG A 543 26.81 29.10 -12.95
C ARG A 543 26.31 29.29 -14.37
N LYS A 544 27.23 29.72 -15.25
CA LYS A 544 26.96 29.95 -16.69
C LYS A 544 26.49 28.65 -17.32
N LYS A 545 25.37 28.71 -18.05
CA LYS A 545 24.87 27.59 -18.87
C LYS A 545 25.88 27.23 -19.94
N PHE A 546 25.99 25.96 -20.31
CA PHE A 546 26.88 25.44 -21.36
C PHE A 546 26.74 26.15 -22.71
N LYS A 547 25.60 26.84 -22.96
CA LYS A 547 25.35 27.69 -24.16
C LYS A 547 26.33 28.84 -24.34
N ASP A 548 27.16 29.17 -23.36
CA ASP A 548 28.11 30.29 -23.41
C ASP A 548 29.52 29.91 -23.89
N VAL A 549 29.75 28.63 -24.27
CA VAL A 549 31.04 28.14 -24.78
C VAL A 549 31.12 28.34 -26.29
N ARG A 550 32.17 29.02 -26.79
CA ARG A 550 32.42 29.25 -28.23
C ARG A 550 33.17 28.06 -28.84
N PHE A 551 32.58 27.46 -29.88
CA PHE A 551 33.15 26.32 -30.62
C PHE A 551 33.56 26.71 -32.04
N GLY A 552 34.48 25.99 -32.69
CA GLY A 552 34.86 26.18 -34.10
C GLY A 552 33.72 25.74 -35.08
N LYS A 553 33.84 26.13 -36.38
CA LYS A 553 32.77 25.92 -37.35
C LYS A 553 32.31 24.48 -37.56
N GLY A 554 33.19 23.48 -37.44
CA GLY A 554 32.84 22.05 -37.55
C GLY A 554 32.31 21.47 -36.23
N GLU A 555 32.78 22.00 -35.10
CA GLU A 555 32.33 21.63 -33.77
C GLU A 555 30.93 22.19 -33.46
N LYS A 556 30.57 23.33 -34.10
CA LYS A 556 29.26 23.96 -33.91
C LYS A 556 28.10 23.11 -34.41
N VAL A 557 28.22 22.40 -35.55
CA VAL A 557 27.17 21.56 -36.11
C VAL A 557 26.95 20.32 -35.21
N MET A 558 28.03 19.69 -34.75
CA MET A 558 27.91 18.59 -33.78
C MET A 558 27.34 19.06 -32.44
N HIS A 559 27.79 20.22 -31.94
CA HIS A 559 27.28 20.82 -30.72
C HIS A 559 25.77 21.11 -30.80
N ASP A 560 25.29 21.70 -31.93
CA ASP A 560 23.86 21.98 -32.12
C ASP A 560 23.03 20.67 -32.16
N MET A 561 23.53 19.61 -32.82
CA MET A 561 22.87 18.27 -32.79
C MET A 561 22.81 17.68 -31.37
N PHE A 562 23.89 17.81 -30.59
CA PHE A 562 23.91 17.32 -29.21
C PHE A 562 23.03 18.15 -28.27
N LEU A 563 22.94 19.48 -28.52
CA LEU A 563 22.02 20.36 -27.77
C LEU A 563 20.56 20.03 -28.06
N ASP A 564 20.19 19.74 -29.31
CA ASP A 564 18.84 19.33 -29.67
C ASP A 564 18.49 17.98 -28.99
N ALA A 565 19.41 17.01 -28.97
CA ALA A 565 19.23 15.75 -28.30
C ALA A 565 19.11 15.91 -26.76
N ALA A 566 19.93 16.78 -26.17
CA ALA A 566 19.90 17.07 -24.74
C ALA A 566 18.59 17.79 -24.33
N GLU A 567 18.10 18.73 -25.17
CA GLU A 567 16.80 19.40 -24.92
C GLU A 567 15.62 18.41 -25.00
N VAL A 568 15.64 17.46 -25.95
CA VAL A 568 14.64 16.39 -26.06
C VAL A 568 14.68 15.51 -24.83
N GLU A 569 15.86 15.12 -24.36
CA GLU A 569 16.00 14.29 -23.16
C GLU A 569 15.59 15.04 -21.89
N GLU A 570 15.98 16.32 -21.72
CA GLU A 570 15.55 17.16 -20.59
C GLU A 570 14.01 17.28 -20.55
N LYS A 571 13.39 17.51 -21.72
CA LYS A 571 11.93 17.56 -21.83
C LYS A 571 11.28 16.23 -21.48
N ALA A 572 11.84 15.11 -21.95
CA ALA A 572 11.37 13.79 -21.63
C ALA A 572 11.48 13.49 -20.12
N ARG A 573 12.61 13.82 -19.49
CA ARG A 573 12.80 13.66 -18.03
C ARG A 573 11.75 14.43 -17.23
N ARG A 574 11.47 15.67 -17.61
CA ARG A 574 10.48 16.53 -16.94
C ARG A 574 9.05 16.03 -17.08
N ALA A 575 8.74 15.32 -18.17
CA ALA A 575 7.43 14.76 -18.42
C ALA A 575 7.16 13.47 -17.60
N VAL A 576 8.20 12.83 -17.03
CA VAL A 576 8.04 11.64 -16.18
C VAL A 576 7.33 12.03 -14.89
N ARG A 577 6.31 11.27 -14.53
CA ARG A 577 5.55 11.42 -13.28
C ARG A 577 5.87 10.30 -12.32
N CYS A 578 6.01 10.63 -11.05
CA CYS A 578 6.37 9.70 -9.99
C CYS A 578 5.26 9.59 -8.95
N ALA A 579 5.09 8.42 -8.35
CA ALA A 579 4.26 8.26 -7.16
C ALA A 579 4.79 7.14 -6.28
N PHE A 580 4.97 7.44 -4.99
CA PHE A 580 5.39 6.46 -4.01
C PHE A 580 4.43 6.37 -2.83
N VAL A 581 4.29 5.14 -2.34
CA VAL A 581 3.76 4.90 -1.00
C VAL A 581 4.86 5.19 0.01
N SER A 582 4.53 5.81 1.13
CA SER A 582 5.51 6.17 2.15
C SER A 582 4.87 6.24 3.53
N THR A 583 5.69 6.19 4.57
CA THR A 583 5.24 6.55 5.91
C THR A 583 4.97 8.04 6.01
N ASN A 584 4.15 8.44 7.00
CA ASN A 584 3.83 9.86 7.26
C ASN A 584 5.06 10.74 7.51
N SER A 585 6.20 10.16 7.86
CA SER A 585 7.43 10.88 8.20
C SER A 585 7.92 11.82 7.09
N ILE A 586 7.64 11.51 5.81
CA ILE A 586 8.01 12.38 4.69
C ILE A 586 7.14 13.63 4.57
N ALA A 587 5.96 13.63 5.18
CA ALA A 587 4.98 14.72 5.13
C ALA A 587 4.76 15.37 6.50
N GLN A 588 5.52 14.99 7.53
CA GLN A 588 5.37 15.48 8.91
C GLN A 588 6.72 15.61 9.63
N GLY A 589 6.82 16.55 10.57
CA GLY A 589 7.99 16.73 11.43
C GLY A 589 9.20 17.32 10.72
N GLU A 590 10.39 16.97 11.21
CA GLU A 590 11.67 17.57 10.78
C GLU A 590 12.09 17.14 9.36
N GLN A 591 11.66 15.97 8.91
CA GLN A 591 12.06 15.41 7.62
C GLN A 591 11.51 16.22 6.45
N VAL A 592 10.32 16.82 6.61
CA VAL A 592 9.69 17.65 5.57
C VAL A 592 10.60 18.78 5.13
N GLY A 593 11.18 19.49 6.11
CA GLY A 593 12.08 20.60 5.82
C GLY A 593 13.33 20.20 5.04
N VAL A 594 13.87 19.02 5.35
CA VAL A 594 15.09 18.49 4.70
C VAL A 594 14.77 17.94 3.32
N LEU A 595 13.81 17.03 3.21
CA LEU A 595 13.49 16.36 1.94
C LEU A 595 12.84 17.32 0.95
N TRP A 596 11.69 17.90 1.32
CA TRP A 596 10.92 18.74 0.42
C TRP A 596 11.54 20.10 0.20
N GLY A 597 12.32 20.61 1.15
CA GLY A 597 13.11 21.82 0.94
C GLY A 597 14.11 21.66 -0.21
N TRP A 598 14.74 20.48 -0.30
CA TRP A 598 15.63 20.16 -1.41
C TRP A 598 14.84 19.86 -2.69
N LEU A 599 13.77 19.05 -2.64
CA LEU A 599 12.95 18.69 -3.80
C LEU A 599 12.35 19.92 -4.51
N LEU A 600 11.75 20.84 -3.76
CA LEU A 600 11.19 22.08 -4.30
C LEU A 600 12.26 22.96 -4.95
N ASN A 601 13.46 23.02 -4.37
CA ASN A 601 14.60 23.73 -4.98
C ASN A 601 15.08 23.07 -6.27
N GLN A 602 14.80 21.77 -6.49
CA GLN A 602 15.03 21.08 -7.76
C GLN A 602 13.87 21.28 -8.76
N GLY A 603 12.80 22.01 -8.40
CA GLY A 603 11.62 22.21 -9.22
C GLY A 603 10.70 20.98 -9.24
N ILE A 604 10.74 20.14 -8.22
CA ILE A 604 9.84 19.02 -8.05
C ILE A 604 8.63 19.43 -7.19
N HIS A 605 7.43 19.19 -7.69
CA HIS A 605 6.18 19.60 -7.09
C HIS A 605 5.25 18.41 -6.83
N ILE A 606 4.44 18.48 -5.77
CA ILE A 606 3.41 17.48 -5.50
C ILE A 606 2.24 17.70 -6.46
N GLN A 607 1.85 16.66 -7.19
CA GLN A 607 0.77 16.70 -8.18
C GLN A 607 -0.53 16.12 -7.63
N PHE A 608 -0.44 15.07 -6.82
CA PHE A 608 -1.55 14.53 -6.04
C PHE A 608 -1.04 13.93 -4.74
N ALA A 609 -1.91 13.77 -3.75
CA ALA A 609 -1.56 13.08 -2.53
C ALA A 609 -2.78 12.40 -1.90
N HIS A 610 -2.58 11.19 -1.35
CA HIS A 610 -3.45 10.61 -0.35
C HIS A 610 -2.89 10.94 1.01
N ARG A 611 -3.70 11.60 1.85
CA ARG A 611 -3.35 11.85 3.25
C ARG A 611 -3.31 10.55 4.03
N THR A 612 -2.90 10.63 5.27
CA THR A 612 -2.76 9.47 6.15
C THR A 612 -3.96 8.55 6.12
N PHE A 613 -3.72 7.31 5.74
CA PHE A 613 -4.67 6.21 5.82
C PHE A 613 -3.99 4.96 6.35
N LYS A 614 -4.81 4.02 6.82
CA LYS A 614 -4.31 2.77 7.36
C LYS A 614 -3.97 1.81 6.23
N TRP A 615 -2.71 1.40 6.18
CA TRP A 615 -2.27 0.36 5.28
C TRP A 615 -2.68 -0.98 5.86
N GLN A 616 -3.69 -1.61 5.28
CA GLN A 616 -4.15 -2.93 5.70
C GLN A 616 -3.30 -3.99 5.01
N ASN A 617 -2.69 -4.86 5.81
CA ASN A 617 -2.16 -6.13 5.34
C ASN A 617 -3.23 -7.19 5.62
N GLU A 618 -3.56 -8.00 4.63
CA GLU A 618 -4.60 -9.03 4.71
C GLU A 618 -4.28 -10.19 5.66
N ALA A 619 -3.05 -10.26 6.20
CA ALA A 619 -2.66 -11.29 7.15
C ALA A 619 -3.15 -10.99 8.58
N PRO A 620 -3.84 -11.93 9.25
CA PRO A 620 -4.32 -11.76 10.62
C PRO A 620 -3.19 -11.46 11.61
N GLY A 621 -3.41 -10.49 12.53
CA GLY A 621 -2.54 -10.27 13.69
C GLY A 621 -1.37 -9.29 13.52
N LYS A 622 -1.30 -8.48 12.45
CA LYS A 622 -0.22 -7.49 12.24
C LYS A 622 -0.65 -6.06 12.57
N ALA A 623 0.29 -5.30 13.16
CA ALA A 623 0.08 -3.88 13.42
C ALA A 623 -0.06 -3.12 12.09
N ALA A 624 -1.14 -2.36 11.95
CA ALA A 624 -1.37 -1.49 10.80
C ALA A 624 -0.31 -0.38 10.76
N VAL A 625 0.20 -0.08 9.55
CA VAL A 625 1.11 1.04 9.32
C VAL A 625 0.30 2.20 8.72
N HIS A 626 0.53 3.41 9.21
CA HIS A 626 -0.05 4.62 8.65
C HIS A 626 0.80 5.11 7.47
N CYS A 627 0.22 5.14 6.29
CA CYS A 627 0.88 5.52 5.05
C CYS A 627 0.27 6.77 4.43
N VAL A 628 1.05 7.39 3.56
CA VAL A 628 0.64 8.39 2.60
C VAL A 628 1.02 7.93 1.20
N ILE A 629 0.31 8.38 0.17
CA ILE A 629 0.74 8.25 -1.22
C ILE A 629 1.01 9.66 -1.73
N VAL A 630 2.18 9.88 -2.31
CA VAL A 630 2.55 11.18 -2.85
C VAL A 630 2.97 11.02 -4.31
N GLY A 631 2.18 11.66 -5.19
CA GLY A 631 2.50 11.80 -6.60
C GLY A 631 3.20 13.13 -6.84
N PHE A 632 4.33 13.12 -7.55
CA PHE A 632 5.17 14.28 -7.78
C PHE A 632 5.84 14.27 -9.16
N GLY A 633 6.32 15.41 -9.59
CA GLY A 633 7.02 15.56 -10.87
C GLY A 633 7.57 16.95 -11.06
N ALA A 634 8.33 17.17 -12.16
CA ALA A 634 8.92 18.44 -12.51
C ALA A 634 7.96 19.37 -13.28
N GLU A 635 6.85 18.85 -13.81
CA GLU A 635 5.83 19.66 -14.47
C GLU A 635 4.84 20.22 -13.44
N SER A 636 4.57 21.53 -13.52
CA SER A 636 3.55 22.17 -12.70
C SER A 636 2.17 21.91 -13.30
N SER A 637 1.33 21.17 -12.58
CA SER A 637 -0.10 21.03 -12.90
C SER A 637 -0.90 22.20 -12.31
N ARG A 638 -1.85 22.74 -13.09
CA ARG A 638 -2.77 23.79 -12.61
C ARG A 638 -3.89 23.25 -11.72
N GLN A 639 -4.19 21.97 -11.77
CA GLN A 639 -5.15 21.30 -10.91
C GLN A 639 -4.45 20.10 -10.27
N ARG A 640 -4.41 20.13 -8.96
CA ARG A 640 -3.85 19.05 -8.14
C ARG A 640 -4.99 18.33 -7.41
N ARG A 641 -4.77 17.10 -7.03
CA ARG A 641 -5.78 16.21 -6.41
C ARG A 641 -5.34 15.83 -5.01
N LEU A 642 -6.09 16.23 -4.00
CA LEU A 642 -5.85 15.83 -2.61
C LEU A 642 -6.96 14.87 -2.18
N PHE A 643 -6.58 13.72 -1.65
CA PHE A 643 -7.49 12.69 -1.14
C PHE A 643 -7.44 12.70 0.38
N GLU A 644 -8.55 13.11 0.98
CA GLU A 644 -8.72 13.17 2.42
C GLU A 644 -9.53 11.98 2.93
N TYR A 645 -9.34 11.65 4.21
CA TYR A 645 -10.03 10.55 4.88
C TYR A 645 -10.66 11.07 6.15
N GLU A 646 -11.96 10.85 6.36
CA GLU A 646 -12.64 11.20 7.61
C GLU A 646 -12.12 10.34 8.76
N THR A 647 -11.89 9.07 8.50
CA THR A 647 -11.23 8.13 9.39
C THR A 647 -10.13 7.41 8.63
N VAL A 648 -9.06 7.01 9.30
CA VAL A 648 -7.91 6.35 8.66
C VAL A 648 -8.26 5.03 7.94
N ASP A 649 -9.39 4.42 8.28
CA ASP A 649 -9.95 3.20 7.66
C ASP A 649 -11.07 3.52 6.64
N GLY A 650 -11.45 4.79 6.48
CA GLY A 650 -12.55 5.23 5.63
C GLY A 650 -12.21 5.30 4.15
N PRO A 651 -13.23 5.54 3.30
CA PRO A 651 -13.00 5.80 1.89
C PRO A 651 -12.34 7.18 1.68
N PRO A 652 -11.54 7.35 0.62
CA PRO A 652 -10.98 8.65 0.27
C PRO A 652 -12.06 9.60 -0.26
N HIS A 653 -11.96 10.87 0.13
CA HIS A 653 -12.70 11.97 -0.43
C HIS A 653 -11.77 12.84 -1.28
N GLU A 654 -12.04 12.99 -2.57
CA GLU A 654 -11.21 13.78 -3.47
C GLU A 654 -11.57 15.26 -3.40
N VAL A 655 -10.55 16.09 -3.17
CA VAL A 655 -10.60 17.55 -3.24
C VAL A 655 -9.67 18.03 -4.35
N LYS A 656 -10.20 18.84 -5.27
CA LYS A 656 -9.38 19.51 -6.29
C LYS A 656 -8.84 20.81 -5.72
N VAL A 657 -7.52 20.95 -5.75
CA VAL A 657 -6.80 22.06 -5.12
C VAL A 657 -5.85 22.71 -6.11
N GLU A 658 -5.49 23.96 -5.88
CA GLU A 658 -4.52 24.68 -6.73
C GLU A 658 -3.08 24.31 -6.37
N SER A 659 -2.81 24.04 -5.10
CA SER A 659 -1.49 23.68 -4.59
C SER A 659 -1.58 22.64 -3.48
N ILE A 660 -0.59 21.80 -3.41
CA ILE A 660 -0.43 20.86 -2.29
C ILE A 660 0.93 21.15 -1.66
N ASN A 661 0.93 21.62 -0.43
CA ASN A 661 2.18 21.82 0.28
C ASN A 661 2.77 20.48 0.80
N PRO A 662 4.03 20.44 1.21
CA PRO A 662 4.67 19.23 1.70
C PRO A 662 4.04 18.59 2.96
N TYR A 663 3.15 19.29 3.66
CA TYR A 663 2.36 18.75 4.77
C TYR A 663 1.01 18.18 4.31
N LEU A 664 0.83 18.03 3.00
CA LEU A 664 -0.36 17.50 2.31
C LEU A 664 -1.63 18.31 2.66
N VAL A 665 -1.53 19.61 2.52
CA VAL A 665 -2.61 20.59 2.74
C VAL A 665 -2.81 21.40 1.46
N ASP A 666 -4.04 21.85 1.21
CA ASP A 666 -4.34 22.84 0.18
C ASP A 666 -3.79 24.22 0.60
N ALA A 667 -2.54 24.42 0.37
CA ALA A 667 -1.81 25.65 0.67
C ALA A 667 -0.60 25.79 -0.24
N ALA A 668 -0.04 26.99 -0.33
CA ALA A 668 1.19 27.23 -1.08
C ALA A 668 2.34 26.37 -0.56
N GLU A 669 3.29 26.05 -1.42
CA GLU A 669 4.45 25.20 -1.14
C GLU A 669 5.38 25.83 -0.09
N THR A 670 5.03 25.66 1.17
CA THR A 670 5.69 26.27 2.34
C THR A 670 6.41 25.23 3.16
N ILE A 671 7.66 25.52 3.51
CA ILE A 671 8.48 24.70 4.41
C ILE A 671 8.59 25.37 5.77
N LEU A 672 8.36 24.60 6.84
CA LEU A 672 8.60 25.05 8.19
C LEU A 672 10.06 24.72 8.60
N PRO A 673 10.91 25.72 8.80
CA PRO A 673 12.27 25.47 9.27
C PRO A 673 12.27 25.12 10.77
N SER A 674 13.32 24.44 11.21
CA SER A 674 13.59 24.26 12.65
C SER A 674 13.98 25.60 13.27
N ARG A 675 13.09 26.19 14.09
CA ARG A 675 13.27 27.49 14.74
C ARG A 675 13.59 27.36 16.21
N ARG A 676 14.53 28.16 16.70
CA ARG A 676 14.87 28.23 18.15
C ARG A 676 13.95 29.15 18.94
N GLN A 677 13.31 30.11 18.26
CA GLN A 677 12.41 31.08 18.86
C GLN A 677 11.06 31.11 18.13
N PRO A 678 9.96 31.41 18.83
CA PRO A 678 8.65 31.60 18.21
C PRO A 678 8.66 32.72 17.16
N ILE A 679 7.86 32.58 16.10
CA ILE A 679 7.60 33.64 15.11
C ILE A 679 6.69 34.74 15.67
N SER A 680 5.91 34.43 16.69
CA SER A 680 5.01 35.36 17.40
C SER A 680 5.62 35.80 18.75
N ASN A 681 5.19 36.95 19.22
CA ASN A 681 5.63 37.46 20.53
C ASN A 681 4.88 36.74 21.67
N VAL A 682 5.34 35.55 22.00
CA VAL A 682 4.77 34.66 23.02
C VAL A 682 5.89 34.09 23.90
N PRO A 683 5.60 33.60 25.11
CA PRO A 683 6.59 32.94 25.95
C PRO A 683 7.31 31.79 25.23
N PRO A 684 8.64 31.64 25.41
CA PRO A 684 9.37 30.53 24.80
C PRO A 684 8.95 29.21 25.43
N ILE A 685 8.98 28.15 24.61
CA ILE A 685 8.78 26.77 25.07
C ILE A 685 10.15 26.08 25.20
N VAL A 686 10.38 25.37 26.28
CA VAL A 686 11.64 24.66 26.54
C VAL A 686 11.37 23.23 27.02
N PHE A 687 12.37 22.37 26.95
CA PHE A 687 12.27 21.02 27.52
C PHE A 687 12.19 21.06 29.04
N GLY A 688 11.51 20.09 29.62
CA GLY A 688 11.64 19.80 31.04
C GLY A 688 13.04 19.32 31.44
N SER A 689 13.27 19.16 32.73
CA SER A 689 14.56 18.75 33.30
C SER A 689 14.84 17.27 33.03
N MET A 690 16.05 16.93 32.59
CA MET A 690 16.48 15.58 32.29
C MET A 690 17.36 15.01 33.42
N PRO A 691 16.92 13.93 34.09
CA PRO A 691 17.67 13.37 35.21
C PRO A 691 19.04 12.81 34.83
N ASN A 692 19.12 12.01 33.78
CA ASN A 692 20.30 11.26 33.31
C ASN A 692 21.01 10.55 34.49
N ASP A 693 20.25 9.76 35.24
CA ASP A 693 20.61 9.27 36.58
C ASP A 693 20.46 7.74 36.71
N GLY A 694 19.97 7.04 35.71
CA GLY A 694 19.63 5.63 35.78
C GLY A 694 18.52 5.28 36.78
N GLY A 695 17.67 6.28 37.11
CA GLY A 695 16.56 6.13 38.07
C GLY A 695 16.97 6.37 39.53
N ASN A 696 18.20 6.76 39.80
CA ASN A 696 18.66 6.92 41.19
C ASN A 696 18.25 8.26 41.85
N LEU A 697 17.96 9.30 41.05
CA LEU A 697 17.40 10.56 41.58
C LEU A 697 15.88 10.57 41.54
N LEU A 698 15.24 9.62 40.86
CA LEU A 698 13.80 9.47 40.83
C LEU A 698 13.34 8.46 41.89
N LEU A 699 12.15 8.68 42.44
CA LEU A 699 11.59 7.88 43.52
C LEU A 699 10.13 7.53 43.17
N SER A 700 9.76 6.27 43.34
CA SER A 700 8.35 5.86 43.44
C SER A 700 7.77 6.35 44.81
N ASP A 701 6.46 6.21 44.97
CA ASP A 701 5.81 6.59 46.23
C ASP A 701 6.27 5.69 47.38
N ASP A 702 6.53 4.40 47.12
CA ASP A 702 7.07 3.48 48.12
C ASP A 702 8.51 3.78 48.47
N GLU A 703 9.39 4.04 47.49
CA GLU A 703 10.77 4.46 47.75
C GLU A 703 10.87 5.77 48.55
N LYS A 704 9.99 6.73 48.25
CA LYS A 704 9.88 7.96 49.03
C LYS A 704 9.51 7.66 50.48
N ARG A 705 8.50 6.82 50.71
CA ARG A 705 8.07 6.45 52.07
C ARG A 705 9.16 5.74 52.85
N GLU A 706 9.90 4.82 52.20
CA GLU A 706 11.03 4.12 52.82
C GLU A 706 12.19 5.09 53.14
N LEU A 707 12.56 5.95 52.17
CA LEU A 707 13.59 6.95 52.38
C LEU A 707 13.25 7.91 53.54
N LEU A 708 12.00 8.38 53.63
CA LEU A 708 11.56 9.26 54.71
C LEU A 708 11.46 8.57 56.07
N ARG A 709 11.28 7.25 56.09
CA ARG A 709 11.29 6.45 57.32
C ARG A 709 12.72 6.34 57.87
N SER A 710 13.69 6.12 57.00
CA SER A 710 15.12 6.03 57.39
C SER A 710 15.77 7.39 57.59
N GLU A 711 15.43 8.34 56.73
CA GLU A 711 16.04 9.70 56.73
C GLU A 711 14.96 10.80 56.64
N PRO A 712 14.25 11.12 57.72
CA PRO A 712 13.18 12.12 57.69
C PRO A 712 13.65 13.52 57.23
N ALA A 713 14.93 13.88 57.48
CA ALA A 713 15.52 15.14 57.04
C ALA A 713 15.63 15.27 55.52
N ALA A 714 15.52 14.15 54.75
CA ALA A 714 15.50 14.18 53.28
C ALA A 714 14.23 14.84 52.72
N ALA A 715 13.16 15.01 53.56
CA ALA A 715 11.87 15.55 53.10
C ALA A 715 12.00 16.90 52.38
N LYS A 716 12.90 17.79 52.83
CA LYS A 716 13.08 19.10 52.22
C LYS A 716 13.71 19.06 50.81
N TRP A 717 14.34 17.96 50.44
CA TRP A 717 14.98 17.72 49.13
C TRP A 717 14.14 16.89 48.17
N ILE A 718 12.99 16.41 48.63
CA ILE A 718 12.09 15.64 47.79
C ILE A 718 11.04 16.58 47.16
N ARG A 719 10.91 16.52 45.84
CA ARG A 719 9.92 17.28 45.08
C ARG A 719 9.04 16.33 44.27
N PRO A 720 7.77 16.72 44.00
CA PRO A 720 6.98 16.00 42.96
C PRO A 720 7.71 16.09 41.64
N PHE A 721 7.76 14.96 40.92
CA PHE A 721 8.31 14.86 39.56
C PHE A 721 7.22 14.45 38.62
N ILE A 722 7.09 15.11 37.46
CA ILE A 722 6.03 14.87 36.50
C ILE A 722 6.66 14.62 35.13
N GLY A 723 6.62 13.36 34.65
CA GLY A 723 6.78 13.00 33.25
C GLY A 723 5.45 13.09 32.48
N ALA A 724 5.44 12.77 31.20
CA ALA A 724 4.22 12.80 30.40
C ALA A 724 3.18 11.77 30.85
N ASP A 725 3.64 10.60 31.22
CA ASP A 725 2.79 9.50 31.68
C ASP A 725 2.20 9.83 33.08
N GLU A 726 3.03 10.32 33.98
CA GLU A 726 2.60 10.76 35.31
C GLU A 726 1.55 11.88 35.24
N PHE A 727 1.72 12.83 34.30
CA PHE A 727 0.76 13.91 34.09
C PHE A 727 -0.59 13.43 33.53
N ILE A 728 -0.54 12.61 32.50
CA ILE A 728 -1.75 12.14 31.80
C ILE A 728 -2.54 11.15 32.67
N ASN A 729 -1.85 10.27 33.40
CA ASN A 729 -2.46 9.15 34.16
C ASN A 729 -2.50 9.43 35.67
N ARG A 730 -2.05 10.63 36.16
CA ARG A 730 -2.02 11.00 37.54
C ARG A 730 -1.22 10.02 38.42
N ILE A 731 -0.10 9.55 37.92
CA ILE A 731 0.77 8.62 38.64
C ILE A 731 1.66 9.41 39.59
N PRO A 732 1.66 9.14 40.91
CA PRO A 732 2.54 9.85 41.83
C PRO A 732 4.00 9.44 41.63
N ARG A 733 4.88 10.42 41.45
CA ARG A 733 6.31 10.23 41.31
C ARG A 733 7.06 11.40 41.95
N TRP A 734 8.25 11.14 42.42
CA TRP A 734 9.05 12.08 43.19
C TRP A 734 10.48 12.11 42.67
N CYS A 735 11.23 13.16 43.02
CA CYS A 735 12.66 13.21 42.74
C CYS A 735 13.42 13.83 43.93
N LEU A 736 14.69 13.46 44.02
CA LEU A 736 15.66 14.15 44.83
C LEU A 736 16.11 15.40 44.06
N TRP A 737 15.64 16.57 44.51
CA TRP A 737 15.98 17.87 43.93
C TRP A 737 17.03 18.56 44.83
N LEU A 738 18.32 18.26 44.52
CA LEU A 738 19.46 18.64 45.39
C LEU A 738 20.18 19.91 44.90
N VAL A 739 19.47 20.75 44.11
CA VAL A 739 19.97 22.07 43.74
C VAL A 739 20.21 22.87 45.02
N ASP A 740 21.42 23.41 45.16
CA ASP A 740 21.88 24.18 46.32
C ASP A 740 21.91 23.39 47.67
N CYS A 741 21.95 22.06 47.62
CA CYS A 741 22.08 21.23 48.81
C CYS A 741 23.50 21.38 49.42
N PRO A 742 23.62 21.84 50.68
CA PRO A 742 24.93 21.96 51.33
C PRO A 742 25.59 20.59 51.51
N ALA A 743 26.89 20.52 51.26
CA ALA A 743 27.65 19.29 51.42
C ALA A 743 27.56 18.68 52.84
N ALA A 744 27.39 19.51 53.85
CA ALA A 744 27.21 19.07 55.24
C ALA A 744 25.90 18.33 55.45
N GLU A 745 24.81 18.81 54.84
CA GLU A 745 23.52 18.14 54.89
C GLU A 745 23.50 16.83 54.11
N LEU A 746 24.15 16.81 52.93
CA LEU A 746 24.25 15.61 52.14
C LEU A 746 25.00 14.47 52.86
N LYS A 747 26.04 14.83 53.66
CA LYS A 747 26.75 13.86 54.51
C LYS A 747 25.90 13.32 55.65
N ALA A 748 24.89 14.05 56.08
CA ALA A 748 23.94 13.62 57.10
C ALA A 748 22.81 12.70 56.52
N LEU A 749 22.80 12.42 55.22
CA LEU A 749 21.81 11.62 54.50
C LEU A 749 22.48 10.46 53.74
N PRO A 750 22.90 9.37 54.44
CA PRO A 750 23.65 8.26 53.86
C PRO A 750 22.94 7.58 52.71
N ALA A 751 21.63 7.32 52.79
CA ALA A 751 20.87 6.68 51.74
C ALA A 751 20.77 7.57 50.47
N VAL A 752 20.62 8.89 50.66
CA VAL A 752 20.69 9.84 49.52
C VAL A 752 22.10 9.85 48.91
N ALA A 753 23.17 9.88 49.79
CA ALA A 753 24.55 9.84 49.31
C ALA A 753 24.90 8.58 48.51
N GLU A 754 24.36 7.41 48.88
CA GLU A 754 24.50 6.16 48.14
C GLU A 754 23.89 6.27 46.74
N ARG A 755 22.68 6.82 46.63
CA ARG A 755 22.02 7.04 45.31
C ARG A 755 22.87 8.00 44.46
N ILE A 756 23.44 9.06 45.01
CA ILE A 756 24.33 9.97 44.28
C ILE A 756 25.61 9.29 43.84
N ALA A 757 26.16 8.38 44.61
CA ALA A 757 27.34 7.61 44.24
C ALA A 757 27.03 6.73 43.01
N LYS A 758 25.85 6.09 42.95
CA LYS A 758 25.38 5.32 41.80
C LYS A 758 25.20 6.18 40.54
N VAL A 759 24.66 7.39 40.69
CA VAL A 759 24.58 8.36 39.57
C VAL A 759 25.96 8.71 39.03
N ARG A 760 26.93 9.01 39.91
CA ARG A 760 28.31 9.32 39.53
C ARG A 760 28.93 8.15 38.73
N GLN A 761 28.79 6.92 39.24
CA GLN A 761 29.33 5.73 38.61
C GLN A 761 28.72 5.50 37.21
N LEU A 762 27.39 5.60 37.09
CA LEU A 762 26.66 5.44 35.83
C LEU A 762 27.10 6.48 34.79
N ARG A 763 27.21 7.76 35.20
CA ARG A 763 27.63 8.84 34.28
C ARG A 763 29.08 8.66 33.85
N ALA A 764 30.00 8.27 34.76
CA ALA A 764 31.41 8.03 34.47
C ALA A 764 31.63 6.86 33.50
N ALA A 765 30.73 5.83 33.53
CA ALA A 765 30.78 4.66 32.65
C ALA A 765 30.15 4.89 31.25
N SER A 766 29.60 6.06 30.99
CA SER A 766 28.91 6.35 29.72
C SER A 766 29.87 6.38 28.53
N SER A 767 29.44 5.86 27.39
CA SER A 767 30.14 5.99 26.11
C SER A 767 30.17 7.45 25.57
N ARG A 768 29.23 8.29 26.02
CA ARG A 768 29.11 9.70 25.59
C ARG A 768 29.97 10.59 26.47
N GLU A 769 30.85 11.37 25.89
CA GLU A 769 31.74 12.32 26.59
C GLU A 769 30.99 13.33 27.44
N THR A 770 29.97 13.98 26.87
CA THR A 770 29.11 14.94 27.55
C THR A 770 28.41 14.36 28.78
N THR A 771 28.06 13.08 28.77
CA THR A 771 27.49 12.39 29.94
C THR A 771 28.56 12.07 30.97
N ARG A 772 29.81 11.75 30.58
CA ARG A 772 30.92 11.55 31.54
C ARG A 772 31.25 12.80 32.29
N GLU A 773 31.20 13.98 31.63
CA GLU A 773 31.43 15.28 32.30
C GLU A 773 30.43 15.52 33.42
N LEU A 774 29.18 15.10 33.29
CA LEU A 774 28.16 15.22 34.33
C LEU A 774 28.43 14.38 35.60
N ALA A 775 29.38 13.44 35.54
CA ALA A 775 29.83 12.71 36.74
C ALA A 775 30.46 13.62 37.82
N ALA A 776 30.93 14.83 37.44
CA ALA A 776 31.44 15.84 38.37
C ALA A 776 30.33 16.45 39.22
N THR A 777 29.10 16.50 38.74
CA THR A 777 27.91 17.09 39.41
C THR A 777 26.80 16.06 39.63
N PRO A 778 27.03 14.95 40.36
CA PRO A 778 26.07 13.84 40.46
C PRO A 778 24.83 14.15 41.28
N THR A 779 24.82 15.24 42.05
CA THR A 779 23.70 15.77 42.84
C THR A 779 22.66 16.51 41.97
N LEU A 780 23.09 16.96 40.79
CA LEU A 780 22.23 17.70 39.88
C LEU A 780 21.67 16.79 38.80
N PHE A 781 20.51 17.13 38.28
CA PHE A 781 20.03 16.56 37.05
C PHE A 781 21.02 16.86 35.93
N GLY A 782 21.07 15.98 34.91
CA GLY A 782 21.94 16.19 33.76
C GLY A 782 21.62 17.47 33.01
N GLU A 783 20.35 17.86 33.00
CA GLU A 783 19.88 19.16 32.54
C GLU A 783 18.81 19.68 33.50
N THR A 784 19.06 20.85 34.10
CA THR A 784 18.15 21.54 35.02
C THR A 784 17.50 22.71 34.29
N ARG A 785 16.21 22.59 33.99
CA ARG A 785 15.43 23.57 33.19
C ARG A 785 14.12 23.97 33.87
N GLN A 786 14.04 23.85 35.19
CA GLN A 786 12.83 24.10 35.94
C GLN A 786 12.51 25.61 35.98
N PRO A 787 11.27 26.03 35.59
CA PRO A 787 10.81 27.40 35.74
C PRO A 787 10.75 27.87 37.19
N GLN A 788 10.97 29.19 37.42
CA GLN A 788 10.91 29.81 38.76
C GLN A 788 9.46 30.12 39.19
N GLY A 789 8.53 30.26 38.23
CA GLY A 789 7.11 30.52 38.48
C GLY A 789 6.23 29.38 37.94
N SER A 790 4.92 29.62 37.93
CA SER A 790 3.98 28.71 37.31
C SER A 790 4.24 28.58 35.80
N TYR A 791 3.92 27.44 35.23
CA TYR A 791 4.17 27.14 33.82
C TYR A 791 3.10 26.24 33.27
N ILE A 792 2.90 26.26 31.91
CA ILE A 792 2.11 25.26 31.21
C ILE A 792 3.01 24.08 30.90
N LEU A 793 2.56 22.88 31.24
CA LEU A 793 3.17 21.62 30.83
C LEU A 793 2.48 21.09 29.58
N VAL A 794 3.27 20.72 28.54
CA VAL A 794 2.84 20.14 27.28
C VAL A 794 3.52 18.79 27.12
N PRO A 795 2.79 17.67 27.16
CA PRO A 795 3.34 16.34 26.88
C PRO A 795 3.91 16.26 25.48
N ARG A 796 5.12 15.71 25.34
CA ARG A 796 5.76 15.52 24.04
C ARG A 796 5.10 14.45 23.20
N HIS A 797 4.42 13.48 23.82
CA HIS A 797 3.68 12.42 23.15
C HIS A 797 2.22 12.45 23.58
N SER A 798 1.33 12.33 22.62
CA SER A 798 -0.12 12.22 22.84
C SER A 798 -0.74 11.27 21.82
N SER A 799 -1.69 10.45 22.27
CA SER A 799 -2.42 9.52 21.41
C SER A 799 -3.10 10.25 20.26
N GLU A 800 -3.02 9.65 19.05
CA GLU A 800 -3.69 10.17 17.85
C GLU A 800 -5.23 10.18 17.98
N ARG A 801 -5.80 9.35 18.85
CA ARG A 801 -7.23 9.30 19.11
C ARG A 801 -7.76 10.55 19.81
N ARG A 802 -6.88 11.30 20.53
CA ARG A 802 -7.31 12.48 21.27
C ARG A 802 -7.57 13.66 20.33
N GLN A 803 -8.74 14.26 20.46
CA GLN A 803 -9.07 15.49 19.74
C GLN A 803 -8.21 16.66 20.24
N PHE A 804 -7.90 16.71 21.54
CA PHE A 804 -7.10 17.74 22.16
C PHE A 804 -5.95 17.11 22.94
N ILE A 805 -4.75 17.68 22.83
CA ILE A 805 -3.59 17.29 23.65
C ILE A 805 -3.85 17.79 25.08
N PRO A 806 -3.82 16.90 26.08
CA PRO A 806 -3.96 17.34 27.48
C PRO A 806 -2.75 18.18 27.89
N ILE A 807 -2.94 19.45 28.18
CA ILE A 807 -1.94 20.36 28.74
C ILE A 807 -2.48 20.94 30.05
N GLY A 808 -1.64 21.52 30.90
CA GLY A 808 -2.10 22.09 32.18
C GLY A 808 -1.09 22.95 32.86
N PHE A 809 -1.56 23.77 33.81
CA PHE A 809 -0.71 24.57 34.68
C PHE A 809 -0.12 23.73 35.80
N LEU A 810 1.14 23.99 36.11
CA LEU A 810 1.85 23.45 37.26
C LEU A 810 2.65 24.56 37.93
N GLU A 811 2.89 24.38 39.24
CA GLU A 811 3.67 25.30 40.05
C GLU A 811 5.17 24.96 40.06
N ALA A 812 6.02 25.93 40.32
CA ALA A 812 7.48 25.80 40.33
C ALA A 812 8.03 24.65 41.21
N GLN A 813 7.30 24.26 42.27
CA GLN A 813 7.68 23.16 43.15
C GLN A 813 7.57 21.77 42.51
N THR A 814 6.78 21.61 41.43
CA THR A 814 6.63 20.37 40.67
C THR A 814 7.65 20.37 39.57
N ILE A 815 8.56 19.39 39.58
CA ILE A 815 9.64 19.29 38.59
C ILE A 815 9.12 18.61 37.33
N ALA A 816 9.15 19.31 36.19
CA ALA A 816 8.79 18.73 34.92
C ALA A 816 9.95 17.91 34.31
N GLY A 817 9.68 16.64 33.96
CA GLY A 817 10.65 15.79 33.28
C GLY A 817 10.74 16.08 31.77
N ASP A 818 11.81 15.64 31.12
CA ASP A 818 12.14 15.88 29.71
C ASP A 818 11.23 15.16 28.70
N SER A 819 10.33 14.29 29.19
CA SER A 819 9.20 13.77 28.39
C SER A 819 8.11 14.82 28.15
N ASN A 820 8.25 16.01 28.73
CA ASN A 820 7.39 17.18 28.55
C ASN A 820 8.17 18.38 28.01
N LEU A 821 7.40 19.31 27.44
CA LEU A 821 7.81 20.69 27.19
C LEU A 821 7.13 21.61 28.23
N VAL A 822 7.74 22.71 28.54
CA VAL A 822 7.20 23.70 29.50
C VAL A 822 7.19 25.08 28.86
N VAL A 823 6.12 25.86 29.14
CA VAL A 823 5.98 27.25 28.73
C VAL A 823 5.97 28.09 30.01
N PRO A 824 7.13 28.67 30.40
CA PRO A 824 7.22 29.52 31.61
C PRO A 824 6.39 30.79 31.46
N ASN A 825 5.84 31.30 32.58
CA ASN A 825 5.11 32.56 32.62
C ASN A 825 3.92 32.66 31.66
N ALA A 826 3.34 31.54 31.29
CA ALA A 826 2.17 31.52 30.44
C ALA A 826 0.89 31.92 31.19
N SER A 827 0.01 32.68 30.53
CA SER A 827 -1.29 33.07 31.04
C SER A 827 -2.41 32.12 30.60
N PRO A 828 -3.64 32.24 31.13
CA PRO A 828 -4.79 31.50 30.61
C PRO A 828 -5.07 31.72 29.11
N TYR A 829 -4.70 32.88 28.55
CA TYR A 829 -4.75 33.15 27.13
C TYR A 829 -3.89 32.15 26.34
N HIS A 830 -2.64 31.94 26.76
CA HIS A 830 -1.73 30.99 26.10
C HIS A 830 -2.27 29.54 26.20
N PHE A 831 -2.77 29.17 27.37
CA PHE A 831 -3.42 27.86 27.56
C PHE A 831 -4.60 27.69 26.62
N GLY A 832 -5.46 28.73 26.52
CA GLY A 832 -6.63 28.68 25.64
C GLY A 832 -6.27 28.47 24.20
N VAL A 833 -5.32 29.23 23.65
CA VAL A 833 -4.90 29.05 22.24
C VAL A 833 -4.28 27.67 22.03
N LEU A 834 -3.36 27.20 22.89
CA LEU A 834 -2.68 25.91 22.76
C LEU A 834 -3.62 24.72 22.90
N THR A 835 -4.73 24.86 23.63
CA THR A 835 -5.70 23.76 23.82
C THR A 835 -6.87 23.83 22.84
N SER A 836 -6.93 24.85 21.96
CA SER A 836 -7.98 25.02 20.95
C SER A 836 -7.87 24.03 19.78
N THR A 837 -8.96 23.83 19.04
CA THR A 837 -8.96 23.07 17.78
C THR A 837 -8.01 23.69 16.76
N MET A 838 -7.86 25.01 16.70
CA MET A 838 -6.92 25.69 15.79
C MET A 838 -5.49 25.19 15.96
N HIS A 839 -4.98 25.18 17.19
CA HIS A 839 -3.63 24.68 17.47
C HIS A 839 -3.52 23.14 17.33
N ASN A 840 -4.53 22.40 17.79
CA ASN A 840 -4.52 20.94 17.67
C ASN A 840 -4.61 20.46 16.19
N ALA A 841 -5.31 21.19 15.32
CA ALA A 841 -5.28 20.97 13.88
C ALA A 841 -3.85 21.14 13.34
N TRP A 842 -3.17 22.25 13.71
CA TRP A 842 -1.77 22.47 13.32
C TRP A 842 -0.86 21.32 13.79
N VAL A 843 -1.01 20.85 15.03
CA VAL A 843 -0.26 19.71 15.56
C VAL A 843 -0.49 18.46 14.73
N ARG A 844 -1.75 18.14 14.39
CA ARG A 844 -2.10 16.94 13.61
C ARG A 844 -1.43 16.90 12.24
N TYR A 845 -1.17 18.05 11.64
CA TYR A 845 -0.60 18.16 10.30
C TYR A 845 0.93 18.29 10.31
N VAL A 846 1.51 19.07 11.23
CA VAL A 846 2.94 19.38 11.17
C VAL A 846 3.80 18.60 12.15
N ALA A 847 3.22 18.06 13.24
CA ALA A 847 3.99 17.31 14.22
C ALA A 847 4.49 15.98 13.65
N GLY A 848 5.73 15.61 13.95
CA GLY A 848 6.20 14.25 13.70
C GLY A 848 5.41 13.23 14.53
N ARG A 849 5.60 11.95 14.22
CA ARG A 849 4.92 10.86 14.94
C ARG A 849 5.92 9.85 15.52
N LEU A 850 5.49 9.19 16.59
CA LEU A 850 6.14 8.00 17.11
C LEU A 850 5.11 6.86 17.05
N LYS A 851 5.29 5.93 16.11
CA LYS A 851 4.23 5.03 15.65
C LYS A 851 3.06 5.86 15.10
N SER A 852 1.87 5.76 15.69
CA SER A 852 0.72 6.58 15.35
C SER A 852 0.60 7.88 16.15
N ASP A 853 1.17 7.92 17.35
CA ASP A 853 1.02 9.02 18.33
C ASP A 853 1.76 10.30 17.91
N TYR A 854 1.18 11.45 18.19
CA TYR A 854 1.80 12.75 17.93
C TYR A 854 3.04 12.97 18.77
N ARG A 855 4.11 13.43 18.14
CA ARG A 855 5.32 13.89 18.80
C ARG A 855 5.43 15.41 18.69
N TYR A 856 5.02 16.12 19.75
CA TYR A 856 5.07 17.56 19.80
C TYR A 856 6.52 18.07 19.81
N SER A 857 6.85 18.98 18.91
CA SER A 857 8.17 19.59 18.79
C SER A 857 8.12 21.09 19.10
N ALA A 858 8.99 21.55 19.96
CA ALA A 858 9.17 22.98 20.22
C ALA A 858 9.55 23.72 18.92
N GLN A 859 10.50 23.17 18.17
CA GLN A 859 11.12 23.84 17.02
C GLN A 859 10.26 23.85 15.77
N ILE A 860 9.46 22.81 15.55
CA ILE A 860 8.62 22.69 14.34
C ILE A 860 7.18 23.12 14.63
N VAL A 861 6.60 22.68 15.76
CA VAL A 861 5.18 22.91 16.05
C VAL A 861 4.99 24.28 16.70
N TYR A 862 5.54 24.49 17.89
CA TYR A 862 5.27 25.69 18.69
C TYR A 862 5.89 26.95 18.07
N ASN A 863 7.18 26.90 17.72
CA ASN A 863 7.91 28.07 17.26
C ASN A 863 7.53 28.54 15.85
N ASN A 864 6.86 27.68 15.07
CA ASN A 864 6.31 28.05 13.76
C ASN A 864 4.79 28.31 13.79
N PHE A 865 4.14 28.13 14.93
CA PHE A 865 2.70 28.35 15.02
C PHE A 865 2.38 29.86 14.92
N PRO A 866 1.53 30.27 13.95
CA PRO A 866 1.14 31.66 13.81
C PRO A 866 -0.01 31.97 14.77
N TRP A 867 0.30 32.60 15.88
CA TRP A 867 -0.68 33.07 16.87
C TRP A 867 -1.53 34.21 16.30
N PRO A 868 -2.74 34.51 16.88
CA PRO A 868 -3.49 35.69 16.51
C PRO A 868 -2.62 36.96 16.62
N THR A 869 -2.54 37.73 15.51
CA THR A 869 -1.53 38.81 15.42
C THR A 869 -1.90 40.07 16.24
N ALA A 870 -3.20 40.36 16.36
CA ALA A 870 -3.69 41.57 17.02
C ALA A 870 -5.07 41.30 17.65
N PRO A 871 -5.19 40.42 18.62
CA PRO A 871 -6.45 40.23 19.34
C PRO A 871 -6.78 41.48 20.15
N THR A 872 -8.03 41.92 20.11
CA THR A 872 -8.50 43.01 20.97
C THR A 872 -8.47 42.57 22.45
N GLY A 873 -8.40 43.52 23.36
CA GLY A 873 -8.45 43.20 24.78
C GLY A 873 -9.69 42.37 25.17
N LYS A 874 -10.83 42.62 24.53
CA LYS A 874 -12.04 41.80 24.72
C LYS A 874 -11.85 40.37 24.26
N GLN A 875 -11.29 40.16 23.07
CA GLN A 875 -11.05 38.80 22.51
C GLN A 875 -10.05 38.01 23.39
N ALA A 876 -9.01 38.69 23.90
CA ALA A 876 -8.09 38.05 24.82
C ALA A 876 -8.80 37.63 26.14
N ALA A 877 -9.64 38.51 26.71
CA ALA A 877 -10.41 38.21 27.91
C ALA A 877 -11.46 37.09 27.66
N ASP A 878 -12.10 37.06 26.50
CA ASP A 878 -13.05 36.00 26.12
C ASP A 878 -12.33 34.63 26.02
N ILE A 879 -11.09 34.59 25.48
CA ILE A 879 -10.26 33.37 25.43
C ILE A 879 -9.88 32.94 26.83
N GLU A 880 -9.44 33.88 27.71
CA GLU A 880 -9.07 33.58 29.09
C GLU A 880 -10.24 33.02 29.90
N ALA A 881 -11.42 33.60 29.76
CA ALA A 881 -12.64 33.12 30.42
C ALA A 881 -13.05 31.71 29.91
N ALA A 882 -12.99 31.46 28.62
CA ALA A 882 -13.29 30.16 28.08
C ALA A 882 -12.22 29.11 28.43
N ALA A 883 -10.94 29.49 28.51
CA ALA A 883 -9.86 28.65 28.99
C ALA A 883 -10.07 28.25 30.46
N GLN A 884 -10.48 29.20 31.32
CA GLN A 884 -10.84 28.93 32.72
C GLN A 884 -12.01 27.94 32.81
N ALA A 885 -13.04 28.08 31.95
CA ALA A 885 -14.17 27.15 31.93
C ALA A 885 -13.75 25.71 31.59
N VAL A 886 -12.73 25.52 30.72
CA VAL A 886 -12.15 24.21 30.45
C VAL A 886 -11.46 23.64 31.70
N LEU A 887 -10.68 24.45 32.39
CA LEU A 887 -10.01 24.04 33.63
C LEU A 887 -11.02 23.71 34.75
N ASP A 888 -12.09 24.51 34.90
CA ASP A 888 -13.14 24.28 35.86
C ASP A 888 -13.94 22.98 35.55
N ALA A 889 -14.24 22.73 34.30
CA ALA A 889 -14.86 21.49 33.89
C ALA A 889 -14.03 20.24 34.21
N ARG A 890 -12.70 20.31 34.02
CA ARG A 890 -11.77 19.24 34.45
C ARG A 890 -11.76 19.10 35.99
N ALA A 891 -11.67 20.21 36.72
CA ALA A 891 -11.65 20.21 38.18
C ALA A 891 -12.93 19.61 38.78
N ALA A 892 -14.09 19.90 38.18
CA ALA A 892 -15.37 19.31 38.58
C ALA A 892 -15.37 17.78 38.44
N GLU A 893 -14.85 17.24 37.33
CA GLU A 893 -14.76 15.79 37.12
C GLU A 893 -13.75 15.14 38.09
N PHE A 894 -12.62 15.76 38.35
CA PHE A 894 -11.65 15.28 39.35
C PHE A 894 -12.22 15.29 40.77
N ALA A 895 -13.08 16.26 41.08
CA ALA A 895 -13.75 16.33 42.37
C ALA A 895 -14.86 15.28 42.50
N ARG A 896 -15.53 14.95 41.40
CA ARG A 896 -16.57 13.93 41.34
C ARG A 896 -16.00 12.52 41.53
N ASP A 897 -14.87 12.24 40.92
CA ASP A 897 -14.22 10.93 40.96
C ASP A 897 -12.71 11.09 41.01
N ALA A 898 -12.12 10.73 42.16
CA ALA A 898 -10.70 10.82 42.41
C ALA A 898 -9.83 9.91 41.51
N THR A 899 -10.44 8.87 40.88
CA THR A 899 -9.76 7.96 39.95
C THR A 899 -9.68 8.51 38.53
N THR A 900 -10.43 9.55 38.22
CA THR A 900 -10.42 10.23 36.92
C THR A 900 -9.02 10.74 36.58
N THR A 901 -8.62 10.50 35.32
CA THR A 901 -7.33 10.94 34.78
C THR A 901 -7.54 11.83 33.54
N LEU A 902 -6.49 12.55 33.11
CA LEU A 902 -6.54 13.26 31.84
C LEU A 902 -6.65 12.30 30.66
N ALA A 903 -6.14 11.07 30.81
CA ALA A 903 -6.31 10.03 29.79
C ALA A 903 -7.78 9.72 29.53
N THR A 904 -8.59 9.55 30.59
CA THR A 904 -10.03 9.29 30.50
C THR A 904 -10.83 10.51 30.09
N LEU A 905 -10.48 11.70 30.60
CA LEU A 905 -11.18 12.95 30.24
C LEU A 905 -11.04 13.33 28.76
N TYR A 906 -9.95 12.95 28.14
CA TYR A 906 -9.66 13.25 26.72
C TYR A 906 -9.71 12.01 25.82
N ASP A 907 -10.25 10.91 26.30
CA ASP A 907 -10.66 9.81 25.42
C ASP A 907 -11.90 10.22 24.63
N PRO A 908 -11.92 10.12 23.29
CA PRO A 908 -13.04 10.59 22.48
C PRO A 908 -14.36 9.89 22.83
N ASP A 909 -14.30 8.65 23.33
CA ASP A 909 -15.49 7.87 23.70
C ASP A 909 -16.00 8.18 25.11
N LEU A 910 -15.15 8.78 25.98
CA LEU A 910 -15.43 9.02 27.39
C LEU A 910 -15.49 10.49 27.80
N MET A 911 -15.16 11.42 26.88
CA MET A 911 -15.07 12.85 27.19
C MET A 911 -16.41 13.42 27.71
N PRO A 912 -16.42 14.02 28.93
CA PRO A 912 -17.66 14.50 29.53
C PRO A 912 -18.32 15.61 28.71
N PRO A 913 -19.66 15.63 28.58
CA PRO A 913 -20.39 16.64 27.81
C PRO A 913 -20.11 18.09 28.26
N ALA A 914 -19.86 18.32 29.55
CA ALA A 914 -19.49 19.63 30.08
C ALA A 914 -18.14 20.10 29.55
N LEU A 915 -17.15 19.21 29.50
CA LEU A 915 -15.82 19.47 28.94
C LEU A 915 -15.89 19.71 27.43
N VAL A 916 -16.69 18.92 26.70
CA VAL A 916 -16.92 19.13 25.26
C VAL A 916 -17.52 20.52 24.99
N ARG A 917 -18.50 20.97 25.79
CA ARG A 917 -19.09 22.30 25.65
C ARG A 917 -18.06 23.40 25.91
N ALA A 918 -17.27 23.28 26.98
CA ALA A 918 -16.23 24.25 27.32
C ALA A 918 -15.19 24.39 26.19
N HIS A 919 -14.74 23.27 25.59
CA HIS A 919 -13.84 23.32 24.43
C HIS A 919 -14.49 23.98 23.21
N ARG A 920 -15.76 23.73 22.92
CA ARG A 920 -16.47 24.38 21.79
C ARG A 920 -16.61 25.89 21.99
N GLU A 921 -16.81 26.37 23.22
CA GLU A 921 -16.84 27.79 23.55
C GLU A 921 -15.46 28.42 23.40
N LEU A 922 -14.42 27.73 23.86
CA LEU A 922 -13.03 28.14 23.67
C LEU A 922 -12.67 28.24 22.17
N ASP A 923 -13.05 27.25 21.37
CA ASP A 923 -12.81 27.26 19.92
C ASP A 923 -13.46 28.48 19.24
N ARG A 924 -14.68 28.84 19.63
CA ARG A 924 -15.36 30.04 19.11
C ARG A 924 -14.60 31.32 19.49
N ALA A 925 -14.10 31.42 20.74
CA ALA A 925 -13.34 32.57 21.19
C ALA A 925 -11.99 32.69 20.44
N VAL A 926 -11.31 31.58 20.23
CA VAL A 926 -10.05 31.55 19.49
C VAL A 926 -10.27 31.84 18.00
N ASP A 927 -11.28 31.24 17.37
CA ASP A 927 -11.62 31.51 15.97
C ASP A 927 -11.96 33.01 15.77
N ALA A 928 -12.68 33.63 16.72
CA ALA A 928 -12.97 35.05 16.69
C ALA A 928 -11.70 35.93 16.80
N ALA A 929 -10.69 35.49 17.53
CA ALA A 929 -9.43 36.22 17.63
C ALA A 929 -8.63 36.25 16.33
N TYR A 930 -8.80 35.25 15.46
CA TYR A 930 -8.20 35.21 14.11
C TYR A 930 -9.00 36.00 13.06
N ALA A 931 -10.16 36.56 13.40
CA ALA A 931 -11.02 37.24 12.40
C ALA A 931 -10.33 38.41 11.69
N ALA A 932 -9.48 39.17 12.38
CA ALA A 932 -8.72 40.26 11.79
C ALA A 932 -7.65 39.73 10.80
N ASP A 933 -7.00 38.62 11.13
CA ASP A 933 -6.00 37.96 10.31
C ASP A 933 -6.63 37.36 9.06
N ALA A 934 -7.80 36.71 9.21
CA ALA A 934 -8.55 36.16 8.08
C ALA A 934 -8.99 37.27 7.11
N LYS A 935 -9.54 38.38 7.62
CA LYS A 935 -9.88 39.54 6.80
C LYS A 935 -8.67 40.11 6.06
N ALA A 936 -7.49 40.12 6.68
CA ALA A 936 -6.26 40.63 6.08
C ALA A 936 -5.68 39.70 5.01
N LEU A 937 -6.13 38.45 4.97
CA LEU A 937 -5.83 37.44 3.93
C LEU A 937 -7.00 37.28 2.93
N GLU A 938 -8.03 38.13 2.99
CA GLU A 938 -9.25 38.07 2.17
C GLU A 938 -10.03 36.77 2.34
N GLU A 939 -9.87 36.09 3.51
CA GLU A 939 -10.57 34.86 3.87
C GLU A 939 -11.74 35.11 4.83
N LYS A 940 -12.69 34.16 4.85
CA LYS A 940 -13.77 34.19 5.84
C LYS A 940 -13.30 33.51 7.12
N PRO A 941 -13.49 34.12 8.31
CA PRO A 941 -13.08 33.54 9.60
C PRO A 941 -14.03 32.41 10.04
N LYS A 942 -14.20 31.40 9.20
CA LYS A 942 -15.06 30.26 9.45
C LYS A 942 -14.46 29.02 8.81
N TRP A 943 -13.97 28.10 9.62
CA TRP A 943 -13.32 26.88 9.19
C TRP A 943 -14.12 25.67 9.68
N ALA A 944 -14.59 24.82 8.76
CA ALA A 944 -15.37 23.64 9.08
C ALA A 944 -14.48 22.43 9.40
N THR A 945 -13.30 22.35 8.75
CA THR A 945 -12.38 21.21 8.84
C THR A 945 -11.01 21.61 9.38
N ASP A 946 -10.26 20.64 9.86
CA ASP A 946 -8.85 20.85 10.24
C ASP A 946 -7.99 21.27 9.04
N GLY A 947 -8.29 20.77 7.85
CA GLY A 947 -7.59 21.12 6.61
C GLY A 947 -7.71 22.60 6.30
N GLU A 948 -8.93 23.15 6.38
CA GLU A 948 -9.19 24.59 6.18
C GLU A 948 -8.46 25.45 7.22
N ARG A 949 -8.48 25.05 8.51
CA ARG A 949 -7.74 25.75 9.58
C ARG A 949 -6.26 25.80 9.30
N VAL A 950 -5.68 24.66 8.87
CA VAL A 950 -4.25 24.56 8.61
C VAL A 950 -3.84 25.29 7.34
N ALA A 951 -4.69 25.29 6.30
CA ALA A 951 -4.49 26.10 5.11
C ALA A 951 -4.40 27.60 5.45
N PHE A 952 -5.36 28.10 6.22
CA PHE A 952 -5.35 29.46 6.74
C PHE A 952 -4.07 29.74 7.57
N LEU A 953 -3.71 28.85 8.47
CA LEU A 953 -2.51 29.02 9.29
C LEU A 953 -1.22 29.06 8.44
N PHE A 954 -1.13 28.30 7.37
CA PHE A 954 0.00 28.40 6.43
C PHE A 954 0.02 29.74 5.69
N ALA A 955 -1.12 30.25 5.24
CA ALA A 955 -1.22 31.58 4.64
C ALA A 955 -0.79 32.69 5.62
N LEU A 956 -1.26 32.61 6.89
CA LEU A 956 -0.85 33.53 7.94
C LEU A 956 0.67 33.41 8.27
N TYR A 957 1.19 32.19 8.32
CA TYR A 957 2.61 31.93 8.51
C TYR A 957 3.47 32.61 7.43
N GLN A 958 3.10 32.43 6.15
CA GLN A 958 3.80 33.08 5.04
C GLN A 958 3.80 34.60 5.16
N ARG A 959 2.64 35.19 5.47
CA ARG A 959 2.53 36.65 5.68
C ARG A 959 3.45 37.13 6.80
N LEU A 960 3.44 36.46 7.94
CA LEU A 960 4.28 36.84 9.10
C LEU A 960 5.76 36.71 8.77
N THR A 961 6.16 35.65 8.09
CA THR A 961 7.57 35.42 7.76
C THR A 961 8.07 36.32 6.64
N SER A 962 7.22 36.70 5.68
CA SER A 962 7.57 37.68 4.65
C SER A 962 7.74 39.11 5.19
N LEU A 963 7.07 39.45 6.30
CA LEU A 963 7.24 40.74 6.96
C LEU A 963 8.51 40.80 7.85
N MET A 964 9.09 39.62 8.16
CA MET A 964 10.33 39.50 8.94
C MET A 964 11.59 39.41 8.06
N ALA A 965 11.43 39.05 6.77
CA ALA A 965 12.52 38.99 5.78
C ALA A 965 12.79 40.39 5.19
#